data_fa5a23f5e1662ca6548d9dd89cba7b9d
#
_entry.id   fa5a23f5e1662ca6548d9dd89cba7b9d
#
_cell.length_a   1.000
_cell.length_b   1.000
_cell.length_c   1.000
_cell.angle_alpha   90.00
_cell.angle_beta   90.00
_cell.angle_gamma   90.00
#
_symmetry.space_group_name_H-M   'P 1'
#
loop_
_entity.id
_entity.type
_entity.pdbx_description
1 polymer ?
#
loop_
_entity_poly.entity_id
_entity_poly.type
_entity_poly.pdbx_seq_one_letter_code
_entity_poly.pdbx_strand_id
1 'polypeptide(L)'
;MMPFSFLFRSSACGLLLLITSTGLCATRGPRVTDQQLLDAVDATLPGLEAVGKGVQAGDLAAAKQALAAYLRGRTSVRWWFDPHKAERGIRHNKAAADHAVAGKVRVASIWHTFPDGEIDWLYNPTIERKELAVDHEWQWQLGRMHFWRELGRTYWATGDEAYARAFVRQLRSWVAQCPRPGHSGNRAGSAWRTIECGIRMGGSWPEAYHRFLRSPSFTDDDVLLYLAACIEHGRHLRQHPTSGNWLTMEMSGLYNVGAVFPELKEAKGWRTFAIERLHEELNRQFLPDGAQIELTPGYHQVALFNILKIPDLARLMGRMDELPEDFVARAERAFDYNLFLMTPDRDLPKFNDSWHVNVAGTLAKAAELFPGRKDFAWVATDGKQGEPPAETSHAFPYAGYCAMRSGWERDANYLCLDAGLLGYGHVHQDKLNVVVWAYGREVLFDAGGGPYERSKWRAYDTDTFAHNTVLVDGQPQRRSRRDRWANVAKKPLDVRWESSGAFDFAAGVYGEGYGKEGHRPLTHTRRVLFVKPDLFIVADTLASADGAEHTAQARWHLASAKTTLDKATWAVATADEGKPNLAVVPLLTEGLETRAVSAQTEPELLGWYVRKDKKQSPATTVVHTRKVGGVGHLLTLLVPLEAGEGNPVREVKATGPASAEVVLADGRRLAVAADPDPKGRIRFSETLANGQPGRRTAWEGAGDP
;
A
#
# COMPACT_ATOMS: atom_id res chain seq x y z
N MET A 1 49.74 35.52 17.07
CA MET A 1 49.40 36.91 17.37
C MET A 1 47.99 36.91 17.98
N MET A 2 47.96 37.05 19.28
CA MET A 2 46.77 37.34 20.09
C MET A 2 46.46 38.85 19.99
N PRO A 3 45.47 39.33 20.75
CA PRO A 3 44.00 39.18 20.81
C PRO A 3 43.31 40.56 20.77
N PHE A 4 41.99 40.58 20.86
CA PHE A 4 41.33 41.70 21.60
C PHE A 4 39.94 41.27 22.11
N SER A 5 39.84 41.30 23.42
CA SER A 5 38.62 41.19 24.23
C SER A 5 37.91 42.55 24.28
N PHE A 6 36.58 42.56 24.36
CA PHE A 6 35.81 43.61 25.02
C PHE A 6 34.63 43.04 25.81
N LEU A 7 34.73 43.18 27.11
CA LEU A 7 33.65 43.02 28.10
C LEU A 7 32.80 44.29 28.11
N PHE A 8 31.47 44.16 28.10
CA PHE A 8 30.59 45.13 28.74
C PHE A 8 29.54 44.42 29.58
N ARG A 9 29.63 44.65 30.89
CA ARG A 9 28.59 44.39 31.88
C ARG A 9 27.65 45.59 31.89
N SER A 10 26.35 45.35 31.87
CA SER A 10 25.39 46.26 32.50
C SER A 10 24.23 45.46 33.07
N SER A 11 24.10 45.57 34.38
CA SER A 11 22.96 45.09 35.17
C SER A 11 21.74 45.96 34.90
N ALA A 12 20.61 45.35 34.66
CA ALA A 12 19.32 46.02 34.77
C ALA A 12 18.31 45.07 35.42
N CYS A 13 17.71 45.55 36.46
CA CYS A 13 16.74 44.95 37.37
C CYS A 13 15.53 44.34 36.61
N GLY A 14 15.20 43.13 37.03
CA GLY A 14 13.99 42.46 36.57
C GLY A 14 12.70 43.04 37.12
N LEU A 15 11.76 43.27 36.24
CA LEU A 15 10.34 43.37 36.58
C LEU A 15 9.67 42.13 35.99
N LEU A 16 9.36 41.14 36.83
CA LEU A 16 8.56 40.00 36.49
C LEU A 16 7.11 40.46 36.28
N LEU A 17 6.74 40.77 35.06
CA LEU A 17 5.31 40.84 34.67
C LEU A 17 4.79 39.41 34.49
N LEU A 18 4.07 38.91 35.47
CA LEU A 18 3.15 37.78 35.32
C LEU A 18 2.05 38.20 34.33
N ILE A 19 2.29 37.95 33.06
CA ILE A 19 1.22 37.96 32.07
C ILE A 19 0.46 36.64 32.23
N THR A 20 -0.62 36.67 33.00
CA THR A 20 -1.68 35.66 32.93
C THR A 20 -2.27 35.78 31.53
N SER A 21 -1.80 34.93 30.59
CA SER A 21 -2.39 34.77 29.32
C SER A 21 -3.72 33.99 29.47
N THR A 22 -4.77 34.69 29.93
CA THR A 22 -6.13 34.32 29.52
C THR A 22 -6.24 34.67 28.04
N GLY A 23 -5.65 33.82 27.20
CA GLY A 23 -5.85 33.91 25.76
C GLY A 23 -7.32 33.66 25.48
N LEU A 24 -8.06 34.74 25.21
CA LEU A 24 -9.31 34.65 24.45
C LEU A 24 -8.96 33.87 23.17
N CYS A 25 -9.28 32.58 23.15
CA CYS A 25 -9.37 31.79 21.93
C CYS A 25 -10.48 32.46 21.10
N ALA A 26 -10.11 33.42 20.26
CA ALA A 26 -11.03 33.98 19.29
C ALA A 26 -11.54 32.79 18.49
N THR A 27 -12.81 32.47 18.64
CA THR A 27 -13.53 31.46 17.88
C THR A 27 -13.47 31.87 16.41
N ARG A 28 -12.42 31.39 15.69
CA ARG A 28 -12.29 31.60 14.27
C ARG A 28 -13.24 30.59 13.62
N GLY A 29 -14.42 31.05 13.23
CA GLY A 29 -15.35 30.31 12.39
C GLY A 29 -14.79 30.03 10.98
N PRO A 30 -15.57 29.41 10.10
CA PRO A 30 -15.22 29.28 8.70
C PRO A 30 -14.92 30.65 8.10
N ARG A 31 -14.01 30.70 7.11
CA ARG A 31 -13.74 31.97 6.38
C ARG A 31 -14.91 32.38 5.49
N VAL A 32 -15.77 31.43 5.15
CA VAL A 32 -17.02 31.70 4.41
C VAL A 32 -18.03 32.33 5.36
N THR A 33 -18.37 33.59 5.13
CA THR A 33 -19.41 34.32 5.87
C THR A 33 -20.80 33.83 5.49
N ASP A 34 -21.83 34.18 6.29
CA ASP A 34 -23.22 33.85 5.96
C ASP A 34 -23.62 34.37 4.58
N GLN A 35 -23.24 35.62 4.25
CA GLN A 35 -23.48 36.18 2.93
C GLN A 35 -22.78 35.34 1.83
N GLN A 36 -21.51 35.04 2.00
CA GLN A 36 -20.75 34.23 1.01
C GLN A 36 -21.30 32.80 0.88
N LEU A 37 -21.82 32.22 1.97
CA LEU A 37 -22.52 30.95 1.95
C LEU A 37 -23.76 31.01 1.05
N LEU A 38 -24.61 31.98 1.29
CA LEU A 38 -25.84 32.17 0.51
C LEU A 38 -25.56 32.57 -0.94
N ASP A 39 -24.53 33.37 -1.18
CA ASP A 39 -24.08 33.73 -2.54
C ASP A 39 -23.54 32.53 -3.32
N ALA A 40 -23.01 31.52 -2.65
CA ALA A 40 -22.55 30.30 -3.29
C ALA A 40 -23.69 29.37 -3.74
N VAL A 41 -24.90 29.53 -3.19
CA VAL A 41 -26.07 28.74 -3.56
C VAL A 41 -26.74 29.28 -4.82
N ASP A 42 -27.12 28.41 -5.74
CA ASP A 42 -27.96 28.73 -6.89
C ASP A 42 -29.43 28.72 -6.48
N ALA A 43 -29.89 29.92 -6.02
CA ALA A 43 -31.26 30.09 -5.57
C ALA A 43 -32.33 30.05 -6.70
N THR A 44 -31.91 29.84 -7.95
CA THR A 44 -32.85 29.67 -9.09
C THR A 44 -33.31 28.19 -9.23
N LEU A 45 -32.69 27.28 -8.50
CA LEU A 45 -33.06 25.86 -8.53
C LEU A 45 -34.39 25.60 -7.82
N PRO A 46 -35.19 24.63 -8.28
CA PRO A 46 -36.48 24.29 -7.67
C PRO A 46 -36.35 23.96 -6.17
N GLY A 47 -37.23 24.59 -5.38
CA GLY A 47 -37.27 24.41 -3.91
C GLY A 47 -36.37 25.37 -3.14
N LEU A 48 -35.60 26.24 -3.82
CA LEU A 48 -34.76 27.29 -3.21
C LEU A 48 -35.31 28.70 -3.36
N GLU A 49 -36.57 28.85 -3.79
CA GLU A 49 -37.23 30.15 -4.02
C GLU A 49 -37.28 31.01 -2.75
N ALA A 50 -37.48 30.37 -1.58
CA ALA A 50 -37.50 31.03 -0.29
C ALA A 50 -36.11 31.59 0.09
N VAL A 51 -35.04 30.87 -0.25
CA VAL A 51 -33.66 31.32 -0.08
C VAL A 51 -33.41 32.56 -0.91
N GLY A 52 -33.79 32.52 -2.21
CA GLY A 52 -33.66 33.66 -3.13
C GLY A 52 -34.40 34.91 -2.66
N LYS A 53 -35.64 34.76 -2.16
CA LYS A 53 -36.44 35.85 -1.60
C LYS A 53 -35.76 36.47 -0.37
N GLY A 54 -35.25 35.63 0.57
CA GLY A 54 -34.55 36.15 1.74
C GLY A 54 -33.28 36.92 1.39
N VAL A 55 -32.48 36.42 0.43
CA VAL A 55 -31.26 37.10 -0.05
C VAL A 55 -31.63 38.46 -0.71
N GLN A 56 -32.66 38.49 -1.57
CA GLN A 56 -33.11 39.73 -2.22
C GLN A 56 -33.64 40.75 -1.23
N ALA A 57 -34.27 40.31 -0.16
CA ALA A 57 -34.78 41.17 0.91
C ALA A 57 -33.69 41.62 1.90
N GLY A 58 -32.47 41.10 1.81
CA GLY A 58 -31.41 41.35 2.79
C GLY A 58 -31.63 40.62 4.12
N ASP A 59 -32.63 39.73 4.20
CA ASP A 59 -32.92 38.93 5.39
C ASP A 59 -32.13 37.64 5.36
N LEU A 60 -30.87 37.72 5.79
CA LEU A 60 -29.94 36.55 5.83
C LEU A 60 -30.44 35.48 6.80
N ALA A 61 -31.14 35.84 7.85
CA ALA A 61 -31.65 34.87 8.83
C ALA A 61 -32.75 34.01 8.20
N ALA A 62 -33.73 34.61 7.53
CA ALA A 62 -34.77 33.90 6.79
C ALA A 62 -34.18 33.04 5.66
N ALA A 63 -33.20 33.58 4.91
CA ALA A 63 -32.51 32.81 3.85
C ALA A 63 -31.77 31.58 4.39
N LYS A 64 -31.05 31.70 5.51
CA LYS A 64 -30.37 30.60 6.19
C LYS A 64 -31.36 29.54 6.66
N GLN A 65 -32.45 29.93 7.33
CA GLN A 65 -33.48 29.02 7.78
C GLN A 65 -34.11 28.26 6.60
N ALA A 66 -34.43 28.96 5.51
CA ALA A 66 -34.96 28.32 4.30
C ALA A 66 -33.96 27.33 3.68
N LEU A 67 -32.66 27.66 3.63
CA LEU A 67 -31.63 26.78 3.10
C LEU A 67 -31.46 25.53 3.97
N ALA A 68 -31.41 25.66 5.30
CA ALA A 68 -31.29 24.53 6.20
C ALA A 68 -32.52 23.61 6.10
N ALA A 69 -33.71 24.16 6.04
CA ALA A 69 -34.95 23.39 5.85
C ALA A 69 -34.93 22.61 4.52
N TYR A 70 -34.52 23.25 3.43
CA TYR A 70 -34.35 22.59 2.13
C TYR A 70 -33.36 21.42 2.21
N LEU A 71 -32.17 21.64 2.76
CA LEU A 71 -31.12 20.61 2.87
C LEU A 71 -31.58 19.40 3.70
N ARG A 72 -32.41 19.63 4.74
CA ARG A 72 -32.98 18.54 5.55
C ARG A 72 -34.10 17.80 4.84
N GLY A 73 -34.87 18.47 4.00
CA GLY A 73 -36.08 17.91 3.36
C GLY A 73 -35.82 17.30 1.97
N ARG A 74 -34.74 17.66 1.31
CA ARG A 74 -34.48 17.24 -0.07
C ARG A 74 -34.30 15.74 -0.22
N THR A 75 -34.85 15.17 -1.30
CA THR A 75 -34.72 13.75 -1.67
C THR A 75 -34.00 13.55 -3.01
N SER A 76 -33.62 14.65 -3.66
CA SER A 76 -32.93 14.67 -4.97
C SER A 76 -31.50 14.12 -4.89
N VAL A 77 -30.85 14.21 -3.74
CA VAL A 77 -29.49 13.71 -3.50
C VAL A 77 -29.55 12.31 -2.88
N ARG A 78 -29.14 11.30 -3.63
CA ARG A 78 -29.08 9.92 -3.16
C ARG A 78 -27.75 9.64 -2.47
N TRP A 79 -27.81 8.77 -1.48
CA TRP A 79 -26.62 8.26 -0.81
C TRP A 79 -26.70 6.73 -0.72
N TRP A 80 -25.66 6.07 -0.27
CA TRP A 80 -25.61 4.59 -0.13
C TRP A 80 -26.66 4.01 0.83
N PHE A 81 -27.32 4.85 1.57
CA PHE A 81 -28.45 4.56 2.43
C PHE A 81 -29.42 5.75 2.44
N ASP A 82 -30.66 5.52 2.81
CA ASP A 82 -31.65 6.59 2.94
C ASP A 82 -31.40 7.42 4.21
N PRO A 83 -30.98 8.70 4.13
CA PRO A 83 -30.70 9.51 5.30
C PRO A 83 -31.96 9.86 6.12
N HIS A 84 -33.17 9.64 5.56
CA HIS A 84 -34.43 9.88 6.24
C HIS A 84 -34.95 8.66 7.01
N LYS A 85 -34.29 7.48 6.86
CA LYS A 85 -34.72 6.24 7.48
C LYS A 85 -33.55 5.57 8.22
N ALA A 86 -33.49 5.81 9.54
CA ALA A 86 -32.45 5.20 10.35
C ALA A 86 -32.61 3.65 10.38
N GLU A 87 -31.52 2.95 10.14
CA GLU A 87 -31.42 1.50 10.13
C GLU A 87 -30.98 0.98 11.51
N ARG A 88 -31.91 0.46 12.32
CA ARG A 88 -31.64 0.01 13.70
C ARG A 88 -30.77 -1.25 13.77
N GLY A 89 -30.79 -2.09 12.74
CA GLY A 89 -29.97 -3.32 12.65
C GLY A 89 -28.56 -3.12 12.08
N ILE A 90 -28.13 -1.89 11.85
CA ILE A 90 -26.83 -1.64 11.23
C ILE A 90 -25.67 -2.15 12.08
N ARG A 91 -24.70 -2.80 11.44
CA ARG A 91 -23.45 -3.20 12.09
C ARG A 91 -22.67 -1.96 12.55
N HIS A 92 -22.35 -1.90 13.84
CA HIS A 92 -21.65 -0.81 14.48
C HIS A 92 -20.68 -1.31 15.55
N ASN A 93 -19.71 -0.46 15.90
CA ASN A 93 -18.79 -0.71 17.01
C ASN A 93 -19.03 0.32 18.12
N LYS A 94 -19.91 -0.05 19.06
CA LYS A 94 -20.30 0.82 20.19
C LYS A 94 -19.08 1.27 21.01
N ALA A 95 -18.14 0.36 21.30
CA ALA A 95 -16.95 0.70 22.09
C ALA A 95 -16.08 1.76 21.39
N ALA A 96 -15.92 1.67 20.05
CA ALA A 96 -15.19 2.69 19.30
C ALA A 96 -15.94 4.04 19.29
N ALA A 97 -17.28 4.02 19.21
CA ALA A 97 -18.09 5.23 19.30
C ALA A 97 -18.02 5.85 20.69
N ASP A 98 -18.12 5.07 21.77
CA ASP A 98 -17.99 5.54 23.16
C ASP A 98 -16.60 6.16 23.40
N HIS A 99 -15.55 5.55 22.87
CA HIS A 99 -14.21 6.15 22.90
C HIS A 99 -14.17 7.52 22.19
N ALA A 100 -14.78 7.63 21.00
CA ALA A 100 -14.82 8.88 20.26
C ALA A 100 -15.61 9.98 20.98
N VAL A 101 -16.71 9.61 21.69
CA VAL A 101 -17.47 10.53 22.56
C VAL A 101 -16.57 11.07 23.67
N ALA A 102 -15.76 10.21 24.29
CA ALA A 102 -14.85 10.55 25.39
C ALA A 102 -13.54 11.21 24.91
N GLY A 103 -13.38 11.53 23.62
CA GLY A 103 -12.13 12.06 23.06
C GLY A 103 -10.96 11.08 23.12
N LYS A 104 -11.23 9.77 23.27
CA LYS A 104 -10.21 8.73 23.23
C LYS A 104 -10.09 8.17 21.82
N VAL A 105 -8.95 8.38 21.19
CA VAL A 105 -8.71 7.98 19.81
C VAL A 105 -7.51 7.05 19.70
N ARG A 106 -7.57 6.12 18.74
CA ARG A 106 -6.45 5.29 18.34
C ARG A 106 -6.09 5.63 16.90
N VAL A 107 -4.91 6.19 16.72
CA VAL A 107 -4.42 6.64 15.42
C VAL A 107 -3.00 6.12 15.23
N ALA A 108 -2.66 5.62 14.05
CA ALA A 108 -1.35 5.04 13.75
C ALA A 108 -0.87 4.07 14.86
N SER A 109 -1.79 3.23 15.36
CA SER A 109 -1.59 2.27 16.47
C SER A 109 -1.31 2.86 17.85
N ILE A 110 -1.32 4.17 18.01
CA ILE A 110 -1.07 4.87 19.28
C ILE A 110 -2.39 5.41 19.84
N TRP A 111 -2.68 5.08 21.12
CA TRP A 111 -3.80 5.63 21.85
C TRP A 111 -3.48 7.00 22.44
N HIS A 112 -4.44 7.92 22.35
CA HIS A 112 -4.44 9.17 23.10
C HIS A 112 -5.84 9.47 23.61
N THR A 113 -5.94 10.13 24.77
CA THR A 113 -7.20 10.60 25.34
C THR A 113 -7.08 12.10 25.57
N PHE A 114 -7.93 12.85 24.91
CA PHE A 114 -8.05 14.29 25.10
C PHE A 114 -8.92 14.58 26.33
N PRO A 115 -8.50 15.50 27.20
CA PRO A 115 -9.29 15.89 28.36
C PRO A 115 -10.70 16.36 27.96
N ASP A 116 -11.69 16.01 28.75
CA ASP A 116 -13.10 16.43 28.59
C ASP A 116 -13.71 16.12 27.23
N GLY A 117 -13.06 15.26 26.45
CA GLY A 117 -13.47 14.92 25.09
C GLY A 117 -13.20 16.01 24.06
N GLU A 118 -12.44 17.04 24.43
CA GLU A 118 -12.09 18.17 23.56
C GLU A 118 -10.83 17.88 22.74
N ILE A 119 -11.01 17.57 21.46
CA ILE A 119 -9.90 17.18 20.57
C ILE A 119 -9.09 18.42 20.17
N ASP A 120 -7.78 18.37 20.47
CA ASP A 120 -6.79 19.25 19.83
C ASP A 120 -6.41 18.64 18.46
N TRP A 121 -6.90 19.24 17.38
CA TRP A 121 -6.72 18.74 16.02
C TRP A 121 -5.31 18.93 15.46
N LEU A 122 -4.47 19.73 16.16
CA LEU A 122 -3.08 19.98 15.77
C LEU A 122 -2.08 19.21 16.62
N TYR A 123 -2.55 18.54 17.67
CA TYR A 123 -1.73 17.73 18.58
C TYR A 123 -1.13 16.51 17.87
N ASN A 124 0.10 16.17 18.27
CA ASN A 124 0.75 14.93 17.84
C ASN A 124 1.58 14.34 19.00
N PRO A 125 1.14 13.25 19.65
CA PRO A 125 1.84 12.65 20.78
C PRO A 125 3.25 12.17 20.45
N THR A 126 3.55 11.85 19.19
CA THR A 126 4.87 11.37 18.79
C THR A 126 5.93 12.48 18.73
N ILE A 127 5.51 13.74 18.77
CA ILE A 127 6.43 14.88 18.88
C ILE A 127 6.76 15.19 20.34
N GLU A 128 5.78 15.02 21.23
CA GLU A 128 5.92 15.41 22.64
C GLU A 128 6.47 14.27 23.51
N ARG A 129 6.11 13.02 23.21
CA ARG A 129 6.56 11.84 23.94
C ARG A 129 7.90 11.36 23.40
N LYS A 130 8.98 11.63 24.14
CA LYS A 130 10.36 11.30 23.73
C LYS A 130 10.63 9.81 23.52
N GLU A 131 9.81 8.94 24.13
CA GLU A 131 9.88 7.49 23.96
C GLU A 131 9.28 7.00 22.64
N LEU A 132 8.58 7.85 21.89
CA LEU A 132 8.00 7.53 20.61
C LEU A 132 8.86 8.06 19.45
N ALA A 133 8.96 7.29 18.40
CA ALA A 133 9.53 7.78 17.15
C ALA A 133 8.59 8.80 16.50
N VAL A 134 9.14 9.91 15.99
CA VAL A 134 8.35 10.99 15.36
C VAL A 134 7.63 10.46 14.13
N ASP A 135 6.30 10.59 14.14
CA ASP A 135 5.41 10.13 13.09
C ASP A 135 4.30 11.17 12.84
N HIS A 136 4.42 11.92 11.75
CA HIS A 136 3.43 12.93 11.39
C HIS A 136 2.10 12.32 10.91
N GLU A 137 2.08 11.04 10.51
CA GLU A 137 0.85 10.36 10.13
C GLU A 137 -0.17 10.33 11.28
N TRP A 138 0.27 10.37 12.52
CA TRP A 138 -0.65 10.39 13.66
C TRP A 138 -1.63 11.57 13.57
N GLN A 139 -1.12 12.80 13.44
CA GLN A 139 -1.96 14.01 13.35
C GLN A 139 -2.77 14.03 12.06
N TRP A 140 -2.17 13.63 10.94
CA TRP A 140 -2.86 13.62 9.65
C TRP A 140 -4.03 12.65 9.65
N GLN A 141 -3.85 11.44 10.18
CA GLN A 141 -4.91 10.43 10.27
C GLN A 141 -5.99 10.82 11.30
N LEU A 142 -5.63 11.53 12.39
CA LEU A 142 -6.62 12.15 13.29
C LEU A 142 -7.56 13.06 12.49
N GLY A 143 -6.98 13.91 11.64
CA GLY A 143 -7.71 14.83 10.77
C GLY A 143 -8.58 14.18 9.69
N ARG A 144 -8.46 12.85 9.44
CA ARG A 144 -9.35 12.09 8.54
C ARG A 144 -10.68 11.72 9.20
N MET A 145 -10.76 11.77 10.53
CA MET A 145 -11.99 11.58 11.34
C MET A 145 -12.77 10.30 11.02
N HIS A 146 -12.05 9.18 10.80
CA HIS A 146 -12.70 7.90 10.46
C HIS A 146 -13.66 7.43 11.56
N PHE A 147 -13.44 7.82 12.81
CA PHE A 147 -14.30 7.50 13.94
C PHE A 147 -15.68 8.17 13.88
N TRP A 148 -15.90 9.22 13.06
CA TRP A 148 -17.22 9.79 12.84
C TRP A 148 -18.20 8.81 12.19
N ARG A 149 -17.69 7.85 11.43
CA ARG A 149 -18.51 6.76 10.88
C ARG A 149 -19.11 5.90 11.97
N GLU A 150 -18.32 5.56 12.99
CA GLU A 150 -18.83 4.75 14.10
C GLU A 150 -19.76 5.54 15.01
N LEU A 151 -19.53 6.84 15.22
CA LEU A 151 -20.52 7.72 15.87
C LEU A 151 -21.86 7.67 15.14
N GLY A 152 -21.87 7.87 13.81
CA GLY A 152 -23.09 7.86 13.00
C GLY A 152 -23.80 6.51 12.96
N ARG A 153 -23.06 5.40 12.83
CA ARG A 153 -23.62 4.04 12.85
C ARG A 153 -24.23 3.70 14.20
N THR A 154 -23.52 4.04 15.28
CA THR A 154 -24.01 3.77 16.64
C THR A 154 -25.21 4.64 16.98
N TYR A 155 -25.23 5.92 16.55
CA TYR A 155 -26.42 6.76 16.64
C TYR A 155 -27.64 6.12 15.94
N TRP A 156 -27.45 5.62 14.71
CA TRP A 156 -28.54 4.97 13.99
C TRP A 156 -29.03 3.68 14.66
N ALA A 157 -28.10 2.87 15.18
CA ALA A 157 -28.44 1.63 15.86
C ALA A 157 -29.21 1.86 17.17
N THR A 158 -28.80 2.87 17.96
CA THR A 158 -29.30 3.08 19.32
C THR A 158 -30.34 4.20 19.44
N GLY A 159 -30.23 5.26 18.63
CA GLY A 159 -31.00 6.49 18.79
C GLY A 159 -30.45 7.43 19.86
N ASP A 160 -29.29 7.11 20.46
CA ASP A 160 -28.73 7.95 21.53
C ASP A 160 -28.06 9.19 20.97
N GLU A 161 -28.62 10.35 21.34
CA GLU A 161 -28.18 11.68 20.92
C GLU A 161 -26.78 12.05 21.45
N ALA A 162 -26.22 11.30 22.40
CA ALA A 162 -24.85 11.53 22.87
C ALA A 162 -23.82 11.44 21.71
N TYR A 163 -24.04 10.55 20.76
CA TYR A 163 -23.17 10.40 19.59
C TYR A 163 -23.30 11.58 18.61
N ALA A 164 -24.52 12.07 18.44
CA ALA A 164 -24.75 13.25 17.59
C ALA A 164 -24.20 14.53 18.24
N ARG A 165 -24.37 14.71 19.55
CA ARG A 165 -23.75 15.82 20.30
C ARG A 165 -22.22 15.77 20.20
N ALA A 166 -21.60 14.60 20.29
CA ALA A 166 -20.17 14.44 20.13
C ALA A 166 -19.72 14.85 18.72
N PHE A 167 -20.41 14.40 17.67
CA PHE A 167 -20.13 14.82 16.30
C PHE A 167 -20.22 16.34 16.13
N VAL A 168 -21.30 16.97 16.60
CA VAL A 168 -21.50 18.43 16.50
C VAL A 168 -20.40 19.19 17.23
N ARG A 169 -20.07 18.78 18.47
CA ARG A 169 -18.97 19.39 19.23
C ARG A 169 -17.64 19.30 18.47
N GLN A 170 -17.33 18.14 17.93
CA GLN A 170 -16.09 17.89 17.20
C GLN A 170 -16.05 18.65 15.86
N LEU A 171 -17.17 18.75 15.13
CA LEU A 171 -17.28 19.57 13.92
C LEU A 171 -17.02 21.05 14.22
N ARG A 172 -17.69 21.61 15.21
CA ARG A 172 -17.52 23.01 15.64
C ARG A 172 -16.07 23.28 16.07
N SER A 173 -15.51 22.38 16.88
CA SER A 173 -14.14 22.44 17.36
C SER A 173 -13.12 22.41 16.21
N TRP A 174 -13.32 21.49 15.24
CA TRP A 174 -12.43 21.41 14.07
C TRP A 174 -12.47 22.68 13.21
N VAL A 175 -13.64 23.18 12.90
CA VAL A 175 -13.81 24.41 12.09
C VAL A 175 -13.16 25.60 12.78
N ALA A 176 -13.28 25.70 14.11
CA ALA A 176 -12.68 26.79 14.88
C ALA A 176 -11.14 26.70 14.94
N GLN A 177 -10.59 25.49 15.18
CA GLN A 177 -9.15 25.28 15.34
C GLN A 177 -8.38 25.25 14.03
N CYS A 178 -9.04 24.82 12.92
CA CYS A 178 -8.42 24.54 11.64
C CYS A 178 -8.94 25.45 10.52
N PRO A 179 -8.71 26.77 10.55
CA PRO A 179 -9.14 27.65 9.46
C PRO A 179 -8.38 27.33 8.17
N ARG A 180 -9.08 27.45 7.02
CA ARG A 180 -8.48 27.22 5.70
C ARG A 180 -7.27 28.12 5.48
N PRO A 181 -6.09 27.58 5.12
CA PRO A 181 -4.91 28.39 4.81
C PRO A 181 -5.01 29.04 3.42
N GLY A 182 -4.20 30.07 3.18
CA GLY A 182 -4.04 30.69 1.86
C GLY A 182 -3.11 29.93 0.91
N HIS A 183 -2.64 28.74 1.27
CA HIS A 183 -1.71 27.89 0.51
C HIS A 183 -2.17 26.42 0.58
N SER A 184 -1.51 25.51 -0.15
CA SER A 184 -1.89 24.07 -0.25
C SER A 184 -1.96 23.33 1.09
N GLY A 185 -1.31 23.81 2.13
CA GLY A 185 -1.23 23.10 3.41
C GLY A 185 -0.37 21.84 3.39
N ASN A 186 0.31 21.50 2.30
CA ASN A 186 1.07 20.26 2.13
C ASN A 186 2.39 20.28 2.91
N ARG A 187 2.28 20.32 4.24
CA ARG A 187 3.42 20.35 5.18
C ARG A 187 3.09 19.62 6.49
N ALA A 188 4.11 19.28 7.26
CA ALA A 188 3.96 18.75 8.62
C ALA A 188 3.15 19.71 9.50
N GLY A 189 2.33 19.18 10.41
CA GLY A 189 1.51 19.95 11.34
C GLY A 189 0.30 20.63 10.72
N SER A 190 0.01 20.42 9.41
CA SER A 190 -1.15 21.04 8.77
C SER A 190 -2.38 20.11 8.79
N ALA A 191 -3.53 20.66 9.19
CA ALA A 191 -4.83 20.00 9.08
C ALA A 191 -5.42 20.08 7.63
N TRP A 192 -4.78 20.85 6.74
CA TRP A 192 -5.29 21.14 5.39
C TRP A 192 -4.40 20.57 4.29
N ARG A 193 -3.62 19.51 4.54
CA ARG A 193 -3.01 18.80 3.42
C ARG A 193 -4.11 18.37 2.46
N THR A 194 -3.86 18.51 1.18
CA THR A 194 -4.87 18.26 0.14
C THR A 194 -5.36 16.81 0.14
N ILE A 195 -4.45 15.85 0.43
CA ILE A 195 -4.81 14.44 0.57
C ILE A 195 -5.82 14.22 1.72
N GLU A 196 -5.61 14.81 2.91
CA GLU A 196 -6.55 14.68 4.03
C GLU A 196 -7.89 15.35 3.71
N CYS A 197 -7.86 16.50 3.01
CA CYS A 197 -9.08 17.15 2.53
C CYS A 197 -9.87 16.21 1.60
N GLY A 198 -9.19 15.56 0.65
CA GLY A 198 -9.80 14.59 -0.25
C GLY A 198 -10.39 13.38 0.49
N ILE A 199 -9.65 12.80 1.43
CA ILE A 199 -10.09 11.64 2.23
C ILE A 199 -11.31 12.00 3.10
N ARG A 200 -11.32 13.18 3.75
CA ARG A 200 -12.47 13.64 4.54
C ARG A 200 -13.71 13.75 3.68
N MET A 201 -13.61 14.50 2.58
CA MET A 201 -14.76 14.78 1.71
C MET A 201 -15.21 13.56 0.92
N GLY A 202 -14.31 12.62 0.59
CA GLY A 202 -14.64 11.35 -0.08
C GLY A 202 -15.05 10.22 0.87
N GLY A 203 -15.21 10.47 2.18
CA GLY A 203 -15.41 9.39 3.14
C GLY A 203 -16.19 9.74 4.40
N SER A 204 -15.49 10.05 5.49
CA SER A 204 -16.08 10.15 6.82
C SER A 204 -17.07 11.31 6.98
N TRP A 205 -16.79 12.44 6.36
CA TRP A 205 -17.64 13.63 6.47
C TRP A 205 -19.03 13.44 5.82
N PRO A 206 -19.15 13.06 4.53
CA PRO A 206 -20.47 12.88 3.93
C PRO A 206 -21.27 11.75 4.58
N GLU A 207 -20.61 10.65 5.02
CA GLU A 207 -21.29 9.58 5.76
C GLU A 207 -21.88 10.10 7.07
N ALA A 208 -21.10 10.88 7.86
CA ALA A 208 -21.57 11.47 9.11
C ALA A 208 -22.72 12.45 8.88
N TYR A 209 -22.58 13.35 7.88
CA TYR A 209 -23.64 14.30 7.51
C TYR A 209 -24.98 13.60 7.27
N HIS A 210 -25.00 12.59 6.41
CA HIS A 210 -26.22 11.87 6.08
C HIS A 210 -26.80 11.10 7.28
N ARG A 211 -25.96 10.56 8.17
CA ARG A 211 -26.44 9.84 9.36
C ARG A 211 -27.00 10.75 10.43
N PHE A 212 -26.46 11.96 10.59
CA PHE A 212 -26.89 12.89 11.62
C PHE A 212 -27.92 13.92 11.15
N LEU A 213 -28.22 13.97 9.84
CA LEU A 213 -29.09 14.98 9.24
C LEU A 213 -30.46 15.13 9.94
N ARG A 214 -30.98 14.07 10.54
CA ARG A 214 -32.28 14.05 11.24
C ARG A 214 -32.14 14.16 12.76
N SER A 215 -30.94 14.27 13.30
CA SER A 215 -30.73 14.46 14.74
C SER A 215 -31.13 15.88 15.17
N PRO A 216 -31.92 16.06 16.24
CA PRO A 216 -32.20 17.38 16.80
C PRO A 216 -30.94 18.04 17.39
N SER A 217 -29.91 17.27 17.75
CA SER A 217 -28.63 17.82 18.21
C SER A 217 -27.79 18.43 17.07
N PHE A 218 -28.04 18.07 15.81
CA PHE A 218 -27.42 18.67 14.64
C PHE A 218 -28.31 19.80 14.13
N THR A 219 -28.17 20.99 14.72
CA THR A 219 -29.06 22.13 14.49
C THR A 219 -28.96 22.69 13.06
N ASP A 220 -29.84 23.59 12.67
CA ASP A 220 -29.79 24.22 11.35
C ASP A 220 -28.51 25.06 11.14
N ASP A 221 -28.05 25.75 12.18
CA ASP A 221 -26.74 26.40 12.14
C ASP A 221 -25.58 25.43 11.95
N ASP A 222 -25.66 24.23 12.51
CA ASP A 222 -24.62 23.19 12.31
C ASP A 222 -24.64 22.60 10.90
N VAL A 223 -25.82 22.45 10.29
CA VAL A 223 -25.99 22.03 8.90
C VAL A 223 -25.34 23.08 7.97
N LEU A 224 -25.55 24.36 8.25
CA LEU A 224 -24.95 25.45 7.48
C LEU A 224 -23.45 25.59 7.73
N LEU A 225 -22.99 25.38 8.97
CA LEU A 225 -21.56 25.31 9.30
C LEU A 225 -20.86 24.19 8.53
N TYR A 226 -21.51 23.01 8.46
CA TYR A 226 -21.02 21.88 7.69
C TYR A 226 -20.92 22.23 6.19
N LEU A 227 -21.97 22.84 5.62
CA LEU A 227 -21.97 23.29 4.22
C LEU A 227 -20.87 24.32 3.95
N ALA A 228 -20.67 25.31 4.82
CA ALA A 228 -19.60 26.30 4.72
C ALA A 228 -18.22 25.63 4.70
N ALA A 229 -17.99 24.66 5.59
CA ALA A 229 -16.76 23.88 5.61
C ALA A 229 -16.56 23.04 4.33
N CYS A 230 -17.64 22.47 3.76
CA CYS A 230 -17.59 21.75 2.49
C CYS A 230 -17.22 22.70 1.32
N ILE A 231 -17.75 23.91 1.28
CA ILE A 231 -17.38 24.93 0.28
C ILE A 231 -15.89 25.25 0.39
N GLU A 232 -15.38 25.44 1.59
CA GLU A 232 -13.95 25.69 1.80
C GLU A 232 -13.07 24.53 1.32
N HIS A 233 -13.47 23.28 1.59
CA HIS A 233 -12.77 22.09 1.08
C HIS A 233 -12.83 22.00 -0.44
N GLY A 234 -13.99 22.21 -1.06
CA GLY A 234 -14.15 22.21 -2.51
C GLY A 234 -13.24 23.23 -3.19
N ARG A 235 -13.25 24.47 -2.69
CA ARG A 235 -12.37 25.55 -3.19
C ARG A 235 -10.89 25.24 -2.97
N HIS A 236 -10.53 24.65 -1.82
CA HIS A 236 -9.15 24.26 -1.52
C HIS A 236 -8.63 23.17 -2.47
N LEU A 237 -9.39 22.10 -2.64
CA LEU A 237 -9.06 20.99 -3.54
C LEU A 237 -9.00 21.44 -5.01
N ARG A 238 -9.93 22.32 -5.43
CA ARG A 238 -9.92 22.88 -6.79
C ARG A 238 -8.70 23.76 -7.06
N GLN A 239 -8.25 24.51 -6.04
CA GLN A 239 -7.15 25.46 -6.15
C GLN A 239 -5.77 24.80 -6.06
N HIS A 240 -5.63 23.67 -5.35
CA HIS A 240 -4.35 23.06 -5.03
C HIS A 240 -4.28 21.57 -5.39
N PRO A 241 -4.65 21.16 -6.62
CA PRO A 241 -4.54 19.76 -7.01
C PRO A 241 -3.07 19.35 -7.07
N THR A 242 -2.78 18.11 -6.63
CA THR A 242 -1.46 17.51 -6.75
C THR A 242 -1.36 16.57 -7.96
N SER A 243 -0.64 15.48 -7.85
CA SER A 243 -0.49 14.45 -8.88
C SER A 243 -0.31 13.08 -8.23
N GLY A 244 -0.40 12.02 -9.01
CA GLY A 244 -0.19 10.66 -8.55
C GLY A 244 -1.32 10.20 -7.62
N ASN A 245 -0.98 9.31 -6.68
CA ASN A 245 -1.93 8.73 -5.76
C ASN A 245 -2.71 9.77 -4.94
N TRP A 246 -2.09 10.87 -4.50
CA TRP A 246 -2.79 11.92 -3.76
C TRP A 246 -3.93 12.53 -4.57
N LEU A 247 -3.70 12.78 -5.87
CA LEU A 247 -4.73 13.35 -6.75
C LEU A 247 -5.99 12.48 -6.82
N THR A 248 -5.85 11.14 -6.77
CA THR A 248 -7.02 10.26 -6.82
C THR A 248 -7.97 10.48 -5.64
N MET A 249 -7.41 10.70 -4.45
CA MET A 249 -8.18 11.01 -3.24
C MET A 249 -8.73 12.43 -3.24
N GLU A 250 -7.92 13.40 -3.69
CA GLU A 250 -8.31 14.80 -3.82
C GLU A 250 -9.50 14.98 -4.75
N MET A 251 -9.45 14.39 -5.94
CA MET A 251 -10.51 14.47 -6.95
C MET A 251 -11.76 13.69 -6.55
N SER A 252 -11.59 12.53 -5.93
CA SER A 252 -12.71 11.78 -5.34
C SER A 252 -13.44 12.63 -4.29
N GLY A 253 -12.71 13.33 -3.41
CA GLY A 253 -13.29 14.24 -2.43
C GLY A 253 -13.98 15.46 -3.07
N LEU A 254 -13.35 16.07 -4.07
CA LEU A 254 -13.91 17.22 -4.78
C LEU A 254 -15.20 16.85 -5.51
N TYR A 255 -15.22 15.72 -6.22
CA TYR A 255 -16.42 15.19 -6.87
C TYR A 255 -17.55 14.98 -5.86
N ASN A 256 -17.24 14.38 -4.71
CA ASN A 256 -18.21 14.16 -3.64
C ASN A 256 -18.86 15.45 -3.17
N VAL A 257 -18.09 16.51 -2.90
CA VAL A 257 -18.66 17.80 -2.47
C VAL A 257 -19.64 18.32 -3.52
N GLY A 258 -19.25 18.31 -4.81
CA GLY A 258 -20.11 18.77 -5.90
C GLY A 258 -21.31 17.86 -6.19
N ALA A 259 -21.24 16.58 -5.81
CA ALA A 259 -22.34 15.63 -5.97
C ALA A 259 -23.34 15.68 -4.80
N VAL A 260 -22.84 15.84 -3.56
CA VAL A 260 -23.67 15.95 -2.34
C VAL A 260 -24.34 17.31 -2.24
N PHE A 261 -23.73 18.37 -2.75
CA PHE A 261 -24.29 19.72 -2.75
C PHE A 261 -24.39 20.29 -4.17
N PRO A 262 -25.26 19.70 -5.02
CA PRO A 262 -25.45 20.15 -6.41
C PRO A 262 -26.05 21.54 -6.51
N GLU A 263 -26.59 22.08 -5.42
CA GLU A 263 -27.14 23.43 -5.29
C GLU A 263 -26.08 24.53 -5.31
N LEU A 264 -24.81 24.17 -5.11
CA LEU A 264 -23.73 25.16 -5.18
C LEU A 264 -23.42 25.50 -6.64
N LYS A 265 -23.33 26.81 -6.94
CA LYS A 265 -22.97 27.34 -8.28
C LYS A 265 -21.66 26.71 -8.82
N GLU A 266 -20.72 26.38 -7.92
CA GLU A 266 -19.42 25.81 -8.25
C GLU A 266 -19.50 24.29 -8.45
N ALA A 267 -20.57 23.61 -8.02
CA ALA A 267 -20.68 22.15 -7.93
C ALA A 267 -20.42 21.42 -9.26
N LYS A 268 -21.06 21.88 -10.35
CA LYS A 268 -20.84 21.30 -11.69
C LYS A 268 -19.38 21.42 -12.11
N GLY A 269 -18.78 22.61 -11.93
CA GLY A 269 -17.37 22.84 -12.27
C GLY A 269 -16.42 21.97 -11.46
N TRP A 270 -16.72 21.70 -10.19
CA TRP A 270 -15.92 20.78 -9.35
C TRP A 270 -16.02 19.34 -9.85
N ARG A 271 -17.22 18.85 -10.19
CA ARG A 271 -17.41 17.49 -10.72
C ARG A 271 -16.71 17.31 -12.05
N THR A 272 -16.92 18.24 -13.01
CA THR A 272 -16.26 18.20 -14.32
C THR A 272 -14.74 18.16 -14.18
N PHE A 273 -14.16 19.07 -13.38
CA PHE A 273 -12.72 19.10 -13.15
C PHE A 273 -12.19 17.81 -12.51
N ALA A 274 -12.91 17.27 -11.53
CA ALA A 274 -12.51 16.03 -10.87
C ALA A 274 -12.50 14.84 -11.84
N ILE A 275 -13.52 14.74 -12.71
CA ILE A 275 -13.62 13.70 -13.74
C ILE A 275 -12.46 13.81 -14.73
N GLU A 276 -12.24 15.01 -15.30
CA GLU A 276 -11.18 15.28 -16.27
C GLU A 276 -9.81 14.87 -15.71
N ARG A 277 -9.50 15.33 -14.48
CA ARG A 277 -8.22 15.04 -13.84
C ARG A 277 -8.03 13.57 -13.56
N LEU A 278 -9.06 12.82 -13.12
CA LEU A 278 -8.94 11.38 -12.89
C LEU A 278 -8.91 10.58 -14.20
N HIS A 279 -9.58 11.01 -15.23
CA HIS A 279 -9.50 10.38 -16.55
C HIS A 279 -8.08 10.50 -17.13
N GLU A 280 -7.42 11.65 -16.95
CA GLU A 280 -5.99 11.82 -17.29
C GLU A 280 -5.11 10.88 -16.45
N GLU A 281 -5.35 10.81 -15.14
CA GLU A 281 -4.54 10.01 -14.21
C GLU A 281 -4.69 8.50 -14.43
N LEU A 282 -5.81 8.00 -14.91
CA LEU A 282 -5.97 6.59 -15.32
C LEU A 282 -4.89 6.15 -16.33
N ASN A 283 -4.53 7.05 -17.27
CA ASN A 283 -3.48 6.76 -18.25
C ASN A 283 -2.08 7.03 -17.71
N ARG A 284 -1.96 7.98 -16.79
CA ARG A 284 -0.66 8.39 -16.26
C ARG A 284 -0.17 7.48 -15.15
N GLN A 285 -1.09 6.98 -14.30
CA GLN A 285 -0.73 6.20 -13.12
C GLN A 285 -0.76 4.69 -13.34
N PHE A 286 -1.53 4.20 -14.34
CA PHE A 286 -1.57 2.77 -14.62
C PHE A 286 -0.80 2.47 -15.90
N LEU A 287 0.23 1.65 -15.75
CA LEU A 287 1.06 1.17 -16.84
C LEU A 287 0.24 0.32 -17.83
N PRO A 288 0.73 0.07 -19.04
CA PRO A 288 0.00 -0.76 -20.02
C PRO A 288 -0.34 -2.16 -19.53
N ASP A 289 0.45 -2.74 -18.63
CA ASP A 289 0.20 -4.04 -17.97
C ASP A 289 -0.67 -3.94 -16.70
N GLY A 290 -1.26 -2.78 -16.44
CA GLY A 290 -2.20 -2.56 -15.35
C GLY A 290 -1.58 -2.20 -14.01
N ALA A 291 -0.28 -2.33 -13.82
CA ALA A 291 0.38 -1.94 -12.58
C ALA A 291 0.32 -0.42 -12.35
N GLN A 292 0.14 0.00 -11.12
CA GLN A 292 0.24 1.42 -10.75
C GLN A 292 1.71 1.83 -10.62
N ILE A 293 2.07 3.05 -11.06
CA ILE A 293 3.46 3.52 -11.22
C ILE A 293 4.31 3.51 -9.96
N GLU A 294 3.72 3.44 -8.76
CA GLU A 294 4.47 3.32 -7.51
C GLU A 294 5.01 1.89 -7.30
N LEU A 295 4.56 0.94 -8.11
CA LEU A 295 4.92 -0.49 -8.04
C LEU A 295 4.72 -1.07 -6.63
N THR A 296 3.68 -0.59 -5.95
CA THR A 296 3.35 -0.96 -4.57
C THR A 296 1.94 -1.51 -4.54
N PRO A 297 1.74 -2.84 -4.37
CA PRO A 297 0.41 -3.47 -4.50
C PRO A 297 -0.67 -2.86 -3.61
N GLY A 298 -0.33 -2.46 -2.38
CA GLY A 298 -1.27 -1.78 -1.48
C GLY A 298 -1.72 -0.41 -2.00
N TYR A 299 -0.79 0.39 -2.56
CA TYR A 299 -1.11 1.71 -3.12
C TYR A 299 -1.78 1.62 -4.49
N HIS A 300 -1.55 0.55 -5.25
CA HIS A 300 -2.37 0.22 -6.42
C HIS A 300 -3.86 0.15 -6.04
N GLN A 301 -4.21 -0.55 -4.95
CA GLN A 301 -5.59 -0.63 -4.46
C GLN A 301 -6.12 0.74 -4.04
N VAL A 302 -5.32 1.53 -3.33
CA VAL A 302 -5.72 2.88 -2.91
C VAL A 302 -6.05 3.75 -4.12
N ALA A 303 -5.22 3.75 -5.16
CA ALA A 303 -5.46 4.51 -6.39
C ALA A 303 -6.72 4.01 -7.10
N LEU A 304 -6.83 2.70 -7.35
CA LEU A 304 -7.97 2.10 -8.04
C LEU A 304 -9.30 2.39 -7.34
N PHE A 305 -9.39 2.16 -6.02
CA PHE A 305 -10.63 2.41 -5.28
C PHE A 305 -11.03 3.88 -5.27
N ASN A 306 -10.08 4.80 -5.16
CA ASN A 306 -10.43 6.22 -5.16
C ASN A 306 -10.89 6.70 -6.54
N ILE A 307 -10.36 6.14 -7.62
CA ILE A 307 -10.83 6.41 -8.98
C ILE A 307 -12.25 5.87 -9.17
N LEU A 308 -12.52 4.64 -8.72
CA LEU A 308 -13.84 4.00 -8.88
C LEU A 308 -14.95 4.62 -8.03
N LYS A 309 -14.64 5.38 -6.98
CA LYS A 309 -15.65 6.11 -6.21
C LYS A 309 -16.46 7.08 -7.05
N ILE A 310 -15.87 7.70 -8.06
CA ILE A 310 -16.59 8.63 -8.93
C ILE A 310 -17.67 7.92 -9.76
N PRO A 311 -17.36 6.90 -10.58
CA PRO A 311 -18.41 6.19 -11.33
C PRO A 311 -19.44 5.51 -10.41
N ASP A 312 -19.04 5.02 -9.25
CA ASP A 312 -20.00 4.43 -8.31
C ASP A 312 -20.99 5.48 -7.79
N LEU A 313 -20.51 6.65 -7.37
CA LEU A 313 -21.37 7.75 -6.91
C LEU A 313 -22.18 8.36 -8.05
N ALA A 314 -21.59 8.50 -9.24
CA ALA A 314 -22.29 8.98 -10.43
C ALA A 314 -23.46 8.06 -10.79
N ARG A 315 -23.26 6.73 -10.77
CA ARG A 315 -24.31 5.75 -11.00
C ARG A 315 -25.42 5.85 -9.98
N LEU A 316 -25.07 5.95 -8.69
CA LEU A 316 -26.02 6.11 -7.59
C LEU A 316 -26.89 7.37 -7.76
N MET A 317 -26.29 8.46 -8.23
CA MET A 317 -26.96 9.74 -8.41
C MET A 317 -27.58 9.96 -9.80
N GLY A 318 -27.48 8.97 -10.71
CA GLY A 318 -28.00 9.09 -12.07
C GLY A 318 -27.24 10.08 -12.95
N ARG A 319 -25.91 10.19 -12.78
CA ARG A 319 -25.01 11.15 -13.45
C ARG A 319 -23.91 10.48 -14.26
N MET A 320 -24.15 9.26 -14.74
CA MET A 320 -23.16 8.53 -15.56
C MET A 320 -22.82 9.25 -16.88
N ASP A 321 -23.75 10.07 -17.38
CA ASP A 321 -23.58 10.93 -18.55
C ASP A 321 -22.52 12.04 -18.36
N GLU A 322 -22.13 12.33 -17.14
CA GLU A 322 -21.03 13.26 -16.86
C GLU A 322 -19.63 12.62 -17.12
N LEU A 323 -19.52 11.28 -17.19
CA LEU A 323 -18.25 10.57 -17.36
C LEU A 323 -17.95 10.30 -18.84
N PRO A 324 -16.67 10.37 -19.26
CA PRO A 324 -16.24 9.82 -20.55
C PRO A 324 -16.65 8.35 -20.70
N GLU A 325 -17.06 7.96 -21.90
CA GLU A 325 -17.57 6.60 -22.21
C GLU A 325 -16.54 5.52 -21.82
N ASP A 326 -15.26 5.79 -22.04
CA ASP A 326 -14.14 4.86 -21.76
C ASP A 326 -13.61 4.92 -20.31
N PHE A 327 -14.18 5.77 -19.44
CA PHE A 327 -13.65 5.99 -18.08
C PHE A 327 -13.54 4.67 -17.28
N VAL A 328 -14.61 3.86 -17.27
CA VAL A 328 -14.62 2.59 -16.54
C VAL A 328 -13.79 1.54 -17.27
N ALA A 329 -13.88 1.47 -18.61
CA ALA A 329 -13.14 0.49 -19.42
C ALA A 329 -11.62 0.63 -19.24
N ARG A 330 -11.11 1.86 -19.09
CA ARG A 330 -9.67 2.09 -18.82
C ARG A 330 -9.18 1.51 -17.50
N ALA A 331 -10.06 1.27 -16.53
CA ALA A 331 -9.70 0.66 -15.26
C ALA A 331 -9.56 -0.87 -15.34
N GLU A 332 -10.01 -1.53 -16.41
CA GLU A 332 -10.01 -3.00 -16.53
C GLU A 332 -8.62 -3.59 -16.32
N ARG A 333 -7.60 -3.04 -16.98
CA ARG A 333 -6.21 -3.52 -16.82
C ARG A 333 -5.68 -3.45 -15.37
N ALA A 334 -6.18 -2.53 -14.57
CA ALA A 334 -5.81 -2.48 -13.15
C ALA A 334 -6.42 -3.65 -12.35
N PHE A 335 -7.53 -4.21 -12.81
CA PHE A 335 -8.06 -5.45 -12.25
C PHE A 335 -7.31 -6.68 -12.75
N ASP A 336 -6.76 -6.67 -13.99
CA ASP A 336 -5.85 -7.72 -14.47
C ASP A 336 -4.60 -7.82 -13.60
N TYR A 337 -4.03 -6.67 -13.19
CA TYR A 337 -2.93 -6.65 -12.24
C TYR A 337 -3.30 -7.38 -10.93
N ASN A 338 -4.49 -7.13 -10.38
CA ASN A 338 -4.96 -7.83 -9.18
C ASN A 338 -5.13 -9.34 -9.41
N LEU A 339 -5.70 -9.72 -10.54
CA LEU A 339 -5.92 -11.12 -10.89
C LEU A 339 -4.59 -11.89 -10.99
N PHE A 340 -3.69 -11.39 -11.83
CA PHE A 340 -2.48 -12.15 -12.18
C PHE A 340 -1.35 -12.04 -11.15
N LEU A 341 -1.33 -10.98 -10.32
CA LEU A 341 -0.35 -10.87 -9.23
C LEU A 341 -0.81 -11.57 -7.94
N MET A 342 -2.10 -11.86 -7.81
CA MET A 342 -2.70 -12.44 -6.61
C MET A 342 -2.00 -13.72 -6.17
N THR A 343 -1.76 -13.84 -4.87
CA THR A 343 -1.21 -15.04 -4.20
C THR A 343 -2.30 -16.09 -3.94
N PRO A 344 -1.97 -17.35 -3.63
CA PRO A 344 -2.97 -18.40 -3.41
C PRO A 344 -3.98 -18.09 -2.29
N ASP A 345 -3.57 -17.37 -1.24
CA ASP A 345 -4.42 -16.92 -0.14
C ASP A 345 -5.32 -15.71 -0.48
N ARG A 346 -5.35 -15.31 -1.76
CA ARG A 346 -6.14 -14.19 -2.31
C ARG A 346 -5.64 -12.82 -1.84
N ASP A 347 -4.41 -12.73 -1.41
CA ASP A 347 -3.73 -11.47 -1.11
C ASP A 347 -2.88 -11.00 -2.30
N LEU A 348 -2.19 -9.87 -2.15
CA LEU A 348 -1.13 -9.43 -3.05
C LEU A 348 0.23 -9.54 -2.34
N PRO A 349 1.33 -9.80 -3.07
CA PRO A 349 2.68 -9.71 -2.50
C PRO A 349 2.90 -8.35 -1.83
N LYS A 350 3.64 -8.35 -0.72
CA LYS A 350 3.87 -7.14 0.07
C LYS A 350 5.07 -6.32 -0.41
N PHE A 351 5.30 -6.24 -1.71
CA PHE A 351 6.41 -5.46 -2.26
C PHE A 351 6.32 -3.98 -1.90
N ASN A 352 7.48 -3.36 -1.67
CA ASN A 352 7.58 -1.96 -1.30
C ASN A 352 6.77 -1.64 -0.01
N ASP A 353 6.19 -0.44 0.13
CA ASP A 353 5.36 -0.05 1.28
C ASP A 353 3.97 -0.72 1.29
N SER A 354 3.85 -1.95 0.77
CA SER A 354 2.59 -2.69 0.76
C SER A 354 2.29 -3.35 2.11
N TRP A 355 1.07 -3.85 2.23
CA TRP A 355 0.56 -4.59 3.38
C TRP A 355 -0.34 -5.73 2.89
N HIS A 356 -0.89 -6.54 3.77
CA HIS A 356 -1.89 -7.54 3.41
C HIS A 356 -3.12 -6.90 2.77
N VAL A 357 -3.42 -7.27 1.53
CA VAL A 357 -4.53 -6.74 0.72
C VAL A 357 -5.26 -7.90 0.07
N ASN A 358 -6.35 -8.35 0.70
CA ASN A 358 -7.20 -9.36 0.08
C ASN A 358 -7.98 -8.78 -1.10
N VAL A 359 -7.84 -9.39 -2.27
CA VAL A 359 -8.41 -8.88 -3.52
C VAL A 359 -9.69 -9.61 -3.98
N ALA A 360 -10.22 -10.55 -3.21
CA ALA A 360 -11.44 -11.24 -3.58
C ALA A 360 -12.62 -10.27 -3.80
N GLY A 361 -12.79 -9.30 -2.91
CA GLY A 361 -13.81 -8.25 -3.06
C GLY A 361 -13.55 -7.31 -4.25
N THR A 362 -12.28 -7.04 -4.56
CA THR A 362 -11.89 -6.24 -5.73
C THR A 362 -12.25 -6.98 -7.02
N LEU A 363 -11.99 -8.28 -7.09
CA LEU A 363 -12.30 -9.10 -8.27
C LEU A 363 -13.82 -9.36 -8.40
N ALA A 364 -14.55 -9.44 -7.29
CA ALA A 364 -16.01 -9.46 -7.33
C ALA A 364 -16.57 -8.16 -7.96
N LYS A 365 -16.00 -7.01 -7.58
CA LYS A 365 -16.35 -5.73 -8.20
C LYS A 365 -15.98 -5.68 -9.69
N ALA A 366 -14.83 -6.26 -10.06
CA ALA A 366 -14.44 -6.38 -11.47
C ALA A 366 -15.45 -7.21 -12.28
N ALA A 367 -15.91 -8.35 -11.74
CA ALA A 367 -16.93 -9.19 -12.38
C ALA A 367 -18.27 -8.45 -12.59
N GLU A 368 -18.65 -7.55 -11.66
CA GLU A 368 -19.83 -6.68 -11.84
C GLU A 368 -19.64 -5.64 -12.94
N LEU A 369 -18.45 -5.04 -13.01
CA LEU A 369 -18.15 -3.98 -13.99
C LEU A 369 -17.90 -4.54 -15.40
N PHE A 370 -17.33 -5.74 -15.49
CA PHE A 370 -16.91 -6.40 -16.73
C PHE A 370 -17.52 -7.81 -16.84
N PRO A 371 -18.83 -7.92 -17.07
CA PRO A 371 -19.53 -9.23 -17.06
C PRO A 371 -19.05 -10.21 -18.16
N GLY A 372 -18.36 -9.73 -19.19
CA GLY A 372 -17.70 -10.55 -20.18
C GLY A 372 -16.42 -11.24 -19.70
N ARG A 373 -15.82 -10.77 -18.60
CA ARG A 373 -14.60 -11.33 -17.99
C ARG A 373 -14.99 -12.39 -16.95
N LYS A 374 -15.14 -13.62 -17.44
CA LYS A 374 -15.54 -14.76 -16.62
C LYS A 374 -14.51 -15.20 -15.60
N ASP A 375 -13.25 -14.93 -15.85
CA ASP A 375 -12.11 -15.18 -14.97
C ASP A 375 -12.18 -14.36 -13.67
N PHE A 376 -12.64 -13.10 -13.70
CA PHE A 376 -12.88 -12.32 -12.48
C PHE A 376 -13.94 -12.99 -11.59
N ALA A 377 -15.05 -13.46 -12.18
CA ALA A 377 -16.10 -14.13 -11.43
C ALA A 377 -15.61 -15.48 -10.87
N TRP A 378 -14.80 -16.20 -11.65
CA TRP A 378 -14.24 -17.49 -11.22
C TRP A 378 -13.36 -17.34 -9.99
N VAL A 379 -12.42 -16.41 -10.00
CA VAL A 379 -11.53 -16.17 -8.86
C VAL A 379 -12.28 -15.60 -7.65
N ALA A 380 -13.21 -14.65 -7.86
CA ALA A 380 -13.99 -14.03 -6.78
C ALA A 380 -14.87 -15.04 -6.03
N THR A 381 -15.26 -16.12 -6.70
CA THR A 381 -16.16 -17.15 -6.14
C THR A 381 -15.46 -18.48 -5.81
N ASP A 382 -14.13 -18.51 -5.83
CA ASP A 382 -13.32 -19.74 -5.66
C ASP A 382 -13.80 -20.87 -6.60
N GLY A 383 -13.92 -20.56 -7.89
CA GLY A 383 -14.27 -21.51 -8.95
C GLY A 383 -15.74 -21.87 -9.09
N LYS A 384 -16.64 -21.27 -8.30
CA LYS A 384 -18.08 -21.61 -8.34
C LYS A 384 -18.82 -21.00 -9.51
N GLN A 385 -18.33 -19.91 -10.07
CA GLN A 385 -18.94 -19.19 -11.21
C GLN A 385 -17.84 -18.75 -12.17
N GLY A 386 -18.17 -18.66 -13.46
CA GLY A 386 -17.25 -18.22 -14.49
C GLY A 386 -16.34 -19.33 -15.02
N GLU A 387 -15.19 -18.97 -15.53
CA GLU A 387 -14.18 -19.84 -16.12
C GLU A 387 -12.79 -19.46 -15.57
N PRO A 388 -11.86 -20.43 -15.37
CA PRO A 388 -10.53 -20.11 -14.88
C PRO A 388 -9.80 -19.17 -15.85
N PRO A 389 -8.84 -18.35 -15.34
CA PRO A 389 -7.96 -17.58 -16.22
C PRO A 389 -7.22 -18.47 -17.22
N ALA A 390 -7.06 -18.00 -18.44
CA ALA A 390 -6.42 -18.76 -19.52
C ALA A 390 -4.94 -19.05 -19.25
N GLU A 391 -4.26 -18.14 -18.53
CA GLU A 391 -2.86 -18.27 -18.15
C GLU A 391 -2.75 -18.65 -16.67
N THR A 392 -1.88 -19.59 -16.35
CA THR A 392 -1.59 -19.96 -14.95
C THR A 392 -0.57 -19.00 -14.35
N SER A 393 0.52 -18.71 -15.05
CA SER A 393 1.60 -17.82 -14.64
C SER A 393 1.66 -16.60 -15.55
N HIS A 394 2.07 -15.44 -15.03
CA HIS A 394 2.00 -14.19 -15.77
C HIS A 394 3.19 -13.26 -15.48
N ALA A 395 3.65 -12.55 -16.51
CA ALA A 395 4.65 -11.50 -16.37
C ALA A 395 4.06 -10.13 -16.68
N PHE A 396 4.45 -9.14 -15.88
CA PHE A 396 4.11 -7.74 -16.05
C PHE A 396 5.31 -7.01 -16.68
N PRO A 397 5.34 -6.83 -18.00
CA PRO A 397 6.54 -6.36 -18.70
C PRO A 397 6.93 -4.92 -18.37
N TYR A 398 6.01 -4.08 -17.91
CA TYR A 398 6.31 -2.71 -17.49
C TYR A 398 6.60 -2.60 -15.99
N ALA A 399 5.89 -3.36 -15.16
CA ALA A 399 6.16 -3.43 -13.73
C ALA A 399 7.42 -4.23 -13.41
N GLY A 400 7.75 -5.24 -14.22
CA GLY A 400 8.86 -6.14 -14.00
C GLY A 400 8.57 -7.27 -13.02
N TYR A 401 7.30 -7.53 -12.69
CA TYR A 401 6.89 -8.64 -11.84
C TYR A 401 6.66 -9.89 -12.68
N CYS A 402 7.14 -11.03 -12.16
CA CYS A 402 6.91 -12.35 -12.77
C CYS A 402 6.28 -13.27 -11.73
N ALA A 403 4.99 -13.54 -11.87
CA ALA A 403 4.19 -14.40 -11.01
C ALA A 403 4.14 -15.82 -11.60
N MET A 404 4.77 -16.76 -10.94
CA MET A 404 4.82 -18.18 -11.29
C MET A 404 3.93 -18.97 -10.34
N ARG A 405 3.09 -19.86 -10.85
CA ARG A 405 2.20 -20.67 -10.01
C ARG A 405 1.93 -22.05 -10.58
N SER A 406 1.69 -23.03 -9.69
CA SER A 406 1.32 -24.38 -10.08
C SER A 406 -0.14 -24.49 -10.54
N GLY A 407 -1.01 -23.61 -10.04
CA GLY A 407 -2.44 -23.58 -10.32
C GLY A 407 -3.09 -22.35 -9.69
N TRP A 408 -4.42 -22.31 -9.76
CA TRP A 408 -5.24 -21.21 -9.21
C TRP A 408 -5.91 -21.59 -7.87
N GLU A 409 -5.69 -22.81 -7.40
CA GLU A 409 -6.24 -23.33 -6.16
C GLU A 409 -5.63 -22.63 -4.96
N ARG A 410 -6.30 -22.75 -3.81
CA ARG A 410 -5.87 -22.12 -2.54
C ARG A 410 -4.57 -22.72 -1.98
N ASP A 411 -4.27 -23.94 -2.35
CA ASP A 411 -3.07 -24.71 -1.96
C ASP A 411 -2.00 -24.76 -3.05
N ALA A 412 -2.08 -23.90 -4.06
CA ALA A 412 -1.07 -23.81 -5.10
C ALA A 412 0.30 -23.38 -4.54
N ASN A 413 1.37 -23.79 -5.21
CA ASN A 413 2.70 -23.22 -5.03
C ASN A 413 2.84 -21.97 -5.88
N TYR A 414 3.48 -20.93 -5.34
CA TYR A 414 3.60 -19.62 -5.97
C TYR A 414 4.95 -18.99 -5.66
N LEU A 415 5.55 -18.37 -6.66
CA LEU A 415 6.71 -17.50 -6.51
C LEU A 415 6.49 -16.23 -7.33
N CYS A 416 6.83 -15.07 -6.80
CA CYS A 416 6.91 -13.84 -7.57
C CYS A 416 8.31 -13.25 -7.50
N LEU A 417 8.89 -12.96 -8.68
CA LEU A 417 10.15 -12.22 -8.82
C LEU A 417 9.83 -10.75 -9.09
N ASP A 418 10.48 -9.85 -8.34
CA ASP A 418 10.53 -8.42 -8.62
C ASP A 418 11.82 -8.06 -9.37
N ALA A 419 11.74 -7.92 -10.69
CA ALA A 419 12.83 -7.43 -11.55
C ALA A 419 12.58 -5.99 -12.04
N GLY A 420 11.63 -5.29 -11.40
CA GLY A 420 11.13 -3.97 -11.79
C GLY A 420 12.11 -2.82 -11.59
N LEU A 421 11.68 -1.65 -12.04
CA LEU A 421 12.30 -0.39 -11.67
C LEU A 421 11.98 -0.05 -10.21
N LEU A 422 12.58 1.04 -9.69
CA LEU A 422 12.35 1.45 -8.31
C LEU A 422 10.89 1.88 -8.05
N GLY A 423 10.18 2.39 -9.07
CA GLY A 423 8.85 2.95 -8.93
C GLY A 423 8.82 4.44 -8.58
N TYR A 424 7.62 5.04 -8.66
CA TYR A 424 7.43 6.48 -8.48
C TYR A 424 7.47 6.91 -7.01
N GLY A 425 7.04 6.06 -6.09
CA GLY A 425 6.98 6.36 -4.65
C GLY A 425 6.81 5.11 -3.80
N HIS A 426 6.91 5.25 -2.47
CA HIS A 426 6.79 4.14 -1.51
C HIS A 426 7.81 3.00 -1.72
N VAL A 427 9.02 3.34 -2.15
CA VAL A 427 9.99 2.46 -2.77
C VAL A 427 11.01 1.90 -1.77
N HIS A 428 11.45 0.65 -2.01
CA HIS A 428 12.50 -0.04 -1.28
C HIS A 428 13.72 -0.33 -2.17
N GLN A 429 14.84 -0.72 -1.56
CA GLN A 429 16.06 -1.12 -2.27
C GLN A 429 16.08 -2.66 -2.40
N ASP A 430 15.21 -3.22 -3.23
CA ASP A 430 14.79 -4.61 -3.22
C ASP A 430 14.78 -5.28 -4.61
N LYS A 431 15.48 -4.75 -5.59
CA LYS A 431 15.46 -5.33 -6.95
C LYS A 431 15.97 -6.77 -6.94
N LEU A 432 15.32 -7.63 -7.72
CA LEU A 432 15.52 -9.07 -7.80
C LEU A 432 15.09 -9.83 -6.52
N ASN A 433 14.21 -9.21 -5.73
CA ASN A 433 13.56 -9.87 -4.60
C ASN A 433 12.59 -10.97 -5.08
N VAL A 434 12.44 -12.02 -4.28
CA VAL A 434 11.46 -13.08 -4.52
C VAL A 434 10.65 -13.35 -3.26
N VAL A 435 9.39 -13.73 -3.44
CA VAL A 435 8.51 -14.20 -2.37
C VAL A 435 7.92 -15.56 -2.76
N VAL A 436 7.63 -16.43 -1.78
CA VAL A 436 7.17 -17.79 -2.04
C VAL A 436 6.01 -18.17 -1.13
N TRP A 437 5.00 -18.78 -1.73
CA TRP A 437 3.95 -19.53 -1.03
C TRP A 437 4.13 -21.02 -1.33
N ALA A 438 4.14 -21.82 -0.27
CA ALA A 438 4.15 -23.29 -0.35
C ALA A 438 2.78 -23.81 0.08
N TYR A 439 2.11 -24.54 -0.81
CA TYR A 439 0.78 -25.10 -0.56
C TYR A 439 -0.19 -24.07 0.07
N GLY A 440 -0.24 -22.87 -0.54
CA GLY A 440 -1.14 -21.77 -0.12
C GLY A 440 -0.66 -20.93 1.06
N ARG A 441 0.46 -21.27 1.71
CA ARG A 441 1.01 -20.53 2.85
C ARG A 441 2.21 -19.69 2.43
N GLU A 442 2.26 -18.40 2.87
CA GLU A 442 3.48 -17.59 2.77
C GLU A 442 4.60 -18.22 3.58
N VAL A 443 5.70 -18.60 2.93
CA VAL A 443 6.85 -19.26 3.57
C VAL A 443 8.16 -18.51 3.40
N LEU A 444 8.29 -17.73 2.31
CA LEU A 444 9.38 -16.78 2.09
C LEU A 444 8.72 -15.41 1.87
N PHE A 445 8.86 -14.51 2.84
CA PHE A 445 8.13 -13.26 2.88
C PHE A 445 8.97 -12.07 2.44
N ASP A 446 8.30 -10.99 2.04
CA ASP A 446 8.84 -9.65 2.01
C ASP A 446 8.40 -8.88 3.26
N ALA A 447 9.27 -8.03 3.80
CA ALA A 447 8.94 -7.21 4.97
C ALA A 447 7.75 -6.28 4.72
N GLY A 448 7.56 -5.83 3.48
CA GLY A 448 6.51 -4.89 3.12
C GLY A 448 6.70 -3.52 3.77
N GLY A 449 5.63 -2.74 3.81
CA GLY A 449 5.62 -1.42 4.41
C GLY A 449 5.44 -1.45 5.92
N GLY A 450 6.49 -1.21 6.67
CA GLY A 450 6.43 -0.88 8.08
C GLY A 450 5.80 0.51 8.33
N PRO A 451 5.81 0.98 9.58
CA PRO A 451 5.28 2.31 9.93
C PRO A 451 6.16 3.43 9.35
N TYR A 452 5.55 4.57 9.03
CA TYR A 452 6.24 5.75 8.48
C TYR A 452 6.96 6.59 9.57
N GLU A 453 7.46 5.93 10.59
CA GLU A 453 8.20 6.58 11.66
C GLU A 453 9.71 6.69 11.35
N ARG A 454 10.40 7.62 12.00
CA ARG A 454 11.86 7.70 11.93
C ARG A 454 12.48 6.73 12.93
N SER A 455 12.61 5.46 12.54
CA SER A 455 13.14 4.41 13.41
C SER A 455 14.13 3.50 12.68
N LYS A 456 14.91 2.72 13.45
CA LYS A 456 15.79 1.68 12.89
C LYS A 456 15.01 0.60 12.16
N TRP A 457 13.75 0.34 12.53
CA TRP A 457 12.89 -0.61 11.89
C TRP A 457 12.46 -0.14 10.49
N ARG A 458 12.12 1.16 10.38
CA ARG A 458 11.80 1.74 9.08
C ARG A 458 13.02 1.77 8.15
N ALA A 459 14.20 2.03 8.69
CA ALA A 459 15.45 1.97 7.92
C ALA A 459 15.75 0.54 7.44
N TYR A 460 15.46 -0.46 8.27
CA TYR A 460 15.64 -1.87 7.93
C TYR A 460 14.68 -2.32 6.82
N ASP A 461 13.37 -2.07 6.97
CA ASP A 461 12.35 -2.59 6.04
C ASP A 461 12.42 -1.97 4.64
N THR A 462 13.00 -0.76 4.51
CA THR A 462 13.16 -0.09 3.20
C THR A 462 14.50 -0.34 2.51
N ASP A 463 15.42 -1.02 3.18
CA ASP A 463 16.74 -1.30 2.64
C ASP A 463 16.91 -2.79 2.28
N THR A 464 17.85 -3.11 1.42
CA THR A 464 18.15 -4.46 0.90
C THR A 464 18.28 -5.54 1.98
N PHE A 465 18.59 -5.14 3.21
CA PHE A 465 18.75 -6.04 4.36
C PHE A 465 17.49 -6.85 4.69
N ALA A 466 16.30 -6.36 4.38
CA ALA A 466 15.01 -6.98 4.70
C ALA A 466 14.37 -7.74 3.53
N HIS A 467 15.09 -7.92 2.42
CA HIS A 467 14.56 -8.48 1.19
C HIS A 467 15.31 -9.75 0.76
N ASN A 468 14.64 -10.63 0.00
CA ASN A 468 15.19 -11.89 -0.48
C ASN A 468 16.05 -11.66 -1.74
N THR A 469 17.17 -10.98 -1.58
CA THR A 469 18.11 -10.65 -2.65
C THR A 469 19.56 -10.75 -2.15
N VAL A 470 20.52 -10.22 -2.89
CA VAL A 470 21.94 -10.31 -2.57
C VAL A 470 22.49 -8.99 -2.07
N LEU A 471 23.30 -9.04 -1.01
CA LEU A 471 24.19 -7.97 -0.57
C LEU A 471 25.62 -8.28 -1.06
N VAL A 472 26.42 -7.24 -1.31
CA VAL A 472 27.83 -7.38 -1.68
C VAL A 472 28.69 -6.64 -0.67
N ASP A 473 29.69 -7.31 -0.08
CA ASP A 473 30.57 -6.81 1.00
C ASP A 473 29.76 -6.20 2.16
N GLY A 474 28.62 -6.81 2.49
CA GLY A 474 27.70 -6.30 3.49
C GLY A 474 27.01 -4.98 3.10
N GLN A 475 27.10 -4.57 1.84
CA GLN A 475 26.50 -3.32 1.36
C GLN A 475 25.21 -3.57 0.59
N PRO A 476 24.20 -2.70 0.77
CA PRO A 476 22.91 -2.81 0.10
C PRO A 476 22.96 -2.23 -1.33
N GLN A 477 21.92 -2.50 -2.09
CA GLN A 477 21.63 -1.82 -3.37
C GLN A 477 21.46 -0.32 -3.17
N ARG A 478 21.74 0.48 -4.22
CA ARG A 478 21.55 1.93 -4.17
C ARG A 478 20.98 2.46 -5.49
N ARG A 479 19.68 2.34 -5.62
CA ARG A 479 18.93 2.93 -6.74
C ARG A 479 18.58 4.39 -6.46
N SER A 480 18.72 5.26 -7.46
CA SER A 480 18.49 6.70 -7.30
C SER A 480 17.01 7.04 -7.14
N ARG A 481 16.71 7.84 -6.11
CA ARG A 481 15.36 8.39 -5.84
C ARG A 481 15.20 9.85 -6.31
N ARG A 482 16.22 10.42 -6.99
CA ARG A 482 16.24 11.86 -7.35
C ARG A 482 15.19 12.21 -8.39
N ASP A 483 15.07 11.40 -9.42
CA ASP A 483 14.04 11.56 -10.47
C ASP A 483 13.05 10.40 -10.39
N ARG A 484 11.87 10.69 -9.86
CA ARG A 484 10.80 9.68 -9.73
C ARG A 484 10.30 9.17 -11.07
N TRP A 485 10.24 10.05 -12.09
CA TRP A 485 9.77 9.67 -13.42
C TRP A 485 10.78 8.82 -14.20
N ALA A 486 12.07 8.92 -13.90
CA ALA A 486 13.07 8.01 -14.44
C ALA A 486 12.90 6.58 -13.93
N ASN A 487 12.22 6.41 -12.78
CA ASN A 487 11.91 5.12 -12.17
C ASN A 487 10.55 4.54 -12.61
N VAL A 488 9.92 5.09 -13.64
CA VAL A 488 8.67 4.60 -14.23
C VAL A 488 8.94 4.10 -15.65
N ALA A 489 8.57 2.87 -15.93
CA ALA A 489 8.79 2.25 -17.22
C ALA A 489 7.99 2.95 -18.34
N LYS A 490 8.67 3.38 -19.39
CA LYS A 490 8.07 3.99 -20.61
C LYS A 490 7.95 3.00 -21.76
N LYS A 491 8.57 1.85 -21.65
CA LYS A 491 8.55 0.71 -22.56
C LYS A 491 8.69 -0.58 -21.75
N PRO A 492 8.37 -1.75 -22.31
CA PRO A 492 8.63 -3.03 -21.65
C PRO A 492 10.09 -3.11 -21.18
N LEU A 493 10.29 -3.61 -19.95
CA LEU A 493 11.60 -3.83 -19.37
C LEU A 493 12.26 -5.05 -20.01
N ASP A 494 13.59 -5.09 -19.97
CA ASP A 494 14.37 -6.25 -20.41
C ASP A 494 14.34 -7.33 -19.31
N VAL A 495 13.15 -7.87 -19.05
CA VAL A 495 12.88 -9.00 -18.16
C VAL A 495 12.57 -10.19 -19.05
N ARG A 496 13.38 -11.23 -18.97
CA ARG A 496 13.10 -12.45 -19.74
C ARG A 496 12.03 -13.26 -19.06
N TRP A 497 11.10 -13.76 -19.86
CA TRP A 497 9.98 -14.57 -19.39
C TRP A 497 9.65 -15.67 -20.39
N GLU A 498 9.52 -16.90 -19.89
CA GLU A 498 9.02 -18.04 -20.62
C GLU A 498 8.12 -18.87 -19.70
N SER A 499 6.96 -19.30 -20.17
CA SER A 499 5.99 -20.08 -19.40
C SER A 499 5.43 -21.22 -20.23
N SER A 500 5.29 -22.38 -19.61
CA SER A 500 4.71 -23.57 -20.19
C SER A 500 3.93 -24.37 -19.13
N GLY A 501 3.29 -25.46 -19.53
CA GLY A 501 2.67 -26.40 -18.58
C GLY A 501 3.67 -27.10 -17.66
N ALA A 502 4.95 -27.22 -18.06
CA ALA A 502 5.98 -27.94 -17.33
C ALA A 502 6.87 -27.03 -16.47
N PHE A 503 7.13 -25.81 -16.90
CA PHE A 503 8.00 -24.88 -16.20
C PHE A 503 7.69 -23.42 -16.54
N ASP A 504 8.09 -22.51 -15.64
CA ASP A 504 8.22 -21.08 -15.87
C ASP A 504 9.65 -20.63 -15.66
N PHE A 505 10.10 -19.65 -16.44
CA PHE A 505 11.43 -19.06 -16.31
C PHE A 505 11.33 -17.54 -16.33
N ALA A 506 12.04 -16.91 -15.41
CA ALA A 506 12.21 -15.45 -15.42
C ALA A 506 13.67 -15.07 -15.15
N ALA A 507 14.11 -13.96 -15.72
CA ALA A 507 15.42 -13.39 -15.42
C ALA A 507 15.39 -11.86 -15.42
N GLY A 508 16.05 -11.27 -14.43
CA GLY A 508 16.24 -9.84 -14.28
C GLY A 508 17.68 -9.47 -13.94
N VAL A 509 18.04 -8.20 -14.14
CA VAL A 509 19.38 -7.68 -13.92
C VAL A 509 19.34 -6.45 -13.04
N TYR A 510 20.26 -6.39 -12.08
CA TYR A 510 20.59 -5.20 -11.28
C TYR A 510 22.04 -4.79 -11.57
N GLY A 511 22.25 -3.57 -12.11
CA GLY A 511 23.57 -3.08 -12.55
C GLY A 511 23.94 -1.69 -12.02
N GLU A 512 23.21 -1.19 -10.99
CA GLU A 512 23.46 0.15 -10.43
C GLU A 512 24.54 0.15 -9.32
N GLY A 513 25.09 -1.02 -8.98
CA GLY A 513 26.15 -1.18 -7.98
C GLY A 513 25.64 -1.20 -6.53
N TYR A 514 26.55 -1.50 -5.60
CA TYR A 514 26.25 -1.67 -4.18
C TYR A 514 26.98 -0.63 -3.33
N GLY A 515 26.39 -0.31 -2.17
CA GLY A 515 26.94 0.66 -1.24
C GLY A 515 26.71 2.11 -1.67
N LYS A 516 27.28 3.04 -0.89
CA LYS A 516 27.11 4.47 -1.14
C LYS A 516 27.59 4.82 -2.56
N GLU A 517 26.71 5.43 -3.35
CA GLU A 517 26.98 5.87 -4.73
C GLU A 517 27.43 4.76 -5.69
N GLY A 518 27.06 3.48 -5.40
CA GLY A 518 27.42 2.36 -6.27
C GLY A 518 28.93 2.04 -6.28
N HIS A 519 29.65 2.33 -5.20
CA HIS A 519 31.12 2.18 -5.11
C HIS A 519 31.62 0.76 -5.38
N ARG A 520 30.72 -0.25 -5.37
CA ARG A 520 31.02 -1.63 -5.77
C ARG A 520 30.33 -1.92 -7.09
N PRO A 521 31.03 -1.82 -8.21
CA PRO A 521 30.43 -1.90 -9.55
C PRO A 521 30.22 -3.35 -9.97
N LEU A 522 29.33 -4.06 -9.25
CA LEU A 522 28.92 -5.41 -9.61
C LEU A 522 27.56 -5.39 -10.28
N THR A 523 27.45 -6.22 -11.31
CA THR A 523 26.16 -6.57 -11.92
C THR A 523 25.65 -7.86 -11.31
N HIS A 524 24.43 -7.85 -10.81
CA HIS A 524 23.74 -9.02 -10.30
C HIS A 524 22.64 -9.41 -11.29
N THR A 525 22.71 -10.63 -11.80
CA THR A 525 21.66 -11.26 -12.60
C THR A 525 21.03 -12.38 -11.79
N ARG A 526 19.74 -12.30 -11.57
CA ARG A 526 18.96 -13.38 -10.98
C ARG A 526 18.10 -14.04 -12.04
N ARG A 527 18.16 -15.37 -12.08
CA ARG A 527 17.35 -16.25 -12.91
C ARG A 527 16.56 -17.16 -11.98
N VAL A 528 15.28 -17.32 -12.27
CA VAL A 528 14.38 -18.20 -11.54
C VAL A 528 13.76 -19.18 -12.50
N LEU A 529 13.84 -20.46 -12.19
CA LEU A 529 13.15 -21.54 -12.88
C LEU A 529 12.18 -22.20 -11.91
N PHE A 530 10.92 -22.21 -12.25
CA PHE A 530 9.91 -23.01 -11.55
C PHE A 530 9.67 -24.30 -12.35
N VAL A 531 10.11 -25.43 -11.83
CA VAL A 531 9.78 -26.76 -12.36
C VAL A 531 8.48 -27.19 -11.69
N LYS A 532 7.41 -27.11 -12.46
CA LYS A 532 6.06 -27.35 -11.94
C LYS A 532 5.88 -28.83 -11.54
N PRO A 533 5.12 -29.07 -10.44
CA PRO A 533 4.42 -28.09 -9.61
C PRO A 533 5.18 -27.65 -8.35
N ASP A 534 6.40 -28.11 -8.06
CA ASP A 534 6.92 -28.19 -6.70
C ASP A 534 8.39 -27.79 -6.47
N LEU A 535 9.16 -27.35 -7.48
CA LEU A 535 10.57 -27.00 -7.31
C LEU A 535 10.89 -25.63 -7.90
N PHE A 536 11.46 -24.73 -7.09
CA PHE A 536 11.99 -23.46 -7.59
C PHE A 536 13.52 -23.47 -7.52
N ILE A 537 14.16 -23.05 -8.59
CA ILE A 537 15.62 -22.93 -8.70
C ILE A 537 15.96 -21.47 -8.90
N VAL A 538 16.78 -20.91 -8.03
CA VAL A 538 17.25 -19.53 -8.11
C VAL A 538 18.76 -19.55 -8.39
N ALA A 539 19.17 -18.95 -9.50
CA ALA A 539 20.56 -18.82 -9.89
C ALA A 539 20.95 -17.34 -9.90
N ASP A 540 21.82 -16.93 -8.98
CA ASP A 540 22.41 -15.61 -8.91
C ASP A 540 23.79 -15.64 -9.55
N THR A 541 24.03 -14.76 -10.51
CA THR A 541 25.32 -14.51 -11.12
C THR A 541 25.76 -13.09 -10.79
N LEU A 542 26.94 -12.97 -10.19
CA LEU A 542 27.56 -11.69 -9.84
C LEU A 542 28.80 -11.48 -10.71
N ALA A 543 28.82 -10.40 -11.47
CA ALA A 543 29.94 -10.04 -12.33
C ALA A 543 30.59 -8.74 -11.82
N SER A 544 31.84 -8.83 -11.35
CA SER A 544 32.62 -7.69 -10.89
C SER A 544 33.27 -6.98 -12.08
N ALA A 545 33.04 -5.68 -12.21
CA ALA A 545 33.66 -4.87 -13.26
C ALA A 545 35.12 -4.50 -12.96
N ASP A 546 35.53 -4.52 -11.69
CA ASP A 546 36.89 -4.23 -11.23
C ASP A 546 37.80 -5.47 -11.14
N GLY A 547 37.21 -6.67 -11.32
CA GLY A 547 37.92 -7.95 -11.20
C GLY A 547 38.30 -8.35 -9.76
N ALA A 548 37.93 -7.55 -8.76
CA ALA A 548 38.26 -7.83 -7.37
C ALA A 548 37.44 -9.00 -6.80
N GLU A 549 37.93 -9.60 -5.71
CA GLU A 549 37.17 -10.55 -4.91
C GLU A 549 36.23 -9.80 -3.99
N HIS A 550 34.95 -10.21 -3.99
CA HIS A 550 33.90 -9.66 -3.16
C HIS A 550 33.22 -10.74 -2.34
N THR A 551 32.52 -10.34 -1.27
CA THR A 551 31.70 -11.24 -0.47
C THR A 551 30.25 -11.08 -0.87
N ALA A 552 29.66 -12.12 -1.48
CA ALA A 552 28.24 -12.18 -1.81
C ALA A 552 27.44 -12.81 -0.66
N GLN A 553 26.32 -12.19 -0.28
CA GLN A 553 25.41 -12.68 0.75
C GLN A 553 24.00 -12.75 0.19
N ALA A 554 23.55 -13.95 -0.19
CA ALA A 554 22.14 -14.20 -0.49
C ALA A 554 21.34 -14.33 0.80
N ARG A 555 20.26 -13.56 0.92
CA ARG A 555 19.37 -13.56 2.09
C ARG A 555 18.02 -14.14 1.74
N TRP A 556 17.45 -14.94 2.68
CA TRP A 556 16.17 -15.61 2.56
C TRP A 556 15.38 -15.43 3.86
N HIS A 557 14.30 -14.66 3.82
CA HIS A 557 13.49 -14.31 4.98
C HIS A 557 12.32 -15.28 5.11
N LEU A 558 12.48 -16.28 5.99
CA LEU A 558 11.50 -17.32 6.23
C LEU A 558 10.38 -16.84 7.17
N ALA A 559 9.13 -17.07 6.82
CA ALA A 559 7.94 -16.70 7.62
C ALA A 559 7.75 -17.60 8.85
N SER A 560 8.84 -18.03 9.47
CA SER A 560 8.90 -18.85 10.68
C SER A 560 10.11 -18.50 11.51
N ALA A 561 9.96 -18.55 12.84
CA ALA A 561 11.08 -18.51 13.78
C ALA A 561 11.63 -19.92 14.12
N LYS A 562 10.93 -20.99 13.65
CA LYS A 562 11.31 -22.39 13.88
C LYS A 562 11.95 -22.95 12.62
N THR A 563 13.23 -23.29 12.70
CA THR A 563 13.98 -23.83 11.56
C THR A 563 14.90 -24.96 11.99
N THR A 564 15.24 -25.84 11.06
CA THR A 564 16.26 -26.87 11.18
C THR A 564 17.39 -26.61 10.21
N LEU A 565 18.63 -26.83 10.60
CA LEU A 565 19.81 -26.77 9.73
C LEU A 565 20.37 -28.19 9.55
N ASP A 566 20.41 -28.66 8.32
CA ASP A 566 21.15 -29.90 7.94
C ASP A 566 22.59 -29.50 7.57
N LYS A 567 23.55 -29.96 8.37
CA LYS A 567 24.96 -29.66 8.15
C LYS A 567 25.59 -30.44 6.97
N ALA A 568 24.96 -31.53 6.50
CA ALA A 568 25.44 -32.27 5.36
C ALA A 568 25.21 -31.56 4.03
N THR A 569 24.07 -30.93 3.90
CA THR A 569 23.64 -30.21 2.69
C THR A 569 23.62 -28.70 2.86
N TRP A 570 23.82 -28.18 4.08
CA TRP A 570 23.64 -26.80 4.48
C TRP A 570 22.21 -26.26 4.24
N ALA A 571 21.26 -27.16 4.07
CA ALA A 571 19.85 -26.82 3.91
C ALA A 571 19.27 -26.28 5.22
N VAL A 572 18.51 -25.21 5.12
CA VAL A 572 17.68 -24.67 6.22
C VAL A 572 16.22 -24.85 5.85
N ALA A 573 15.47 -25.56 6.68
CA ALA A 573 14.05 -25.77 6.48
C ALA A 573 13.23 -25.15 7.64
N THR A 574 12.08 -24.55 7.34
CA THR A 574 11.10 -24.20 8.37
C THR A 574 10.50 -25.48 8.97
N ALA A 575 10.08 -25.39 10.23
CA ALA A 575 9.61 -26.55 11.01
C ALA A 575 8.34 -26.22 11.79
N ASP A 576 7.37 -25.58 11.14
CA ASP A 576 6.07 -25.29 11.72
C ASP A 576 5.17 -26.52 11.66
N GLU A 577 4.80 -27.02 12.82
CA GLU A 577 4.01 -28.24 12.96
C GLU A 577 2.61 -28.10 12.35
N GLY A 578 2.18 -29.08 11.57
CA GLY A 578 0.86 -29.13 10.93
C GLY A 578 0.63 -28.06 9.85
N LYS A 579 1.70 -27.43 9.35
CA LYS A 579 1.64 -26.40 8.30
C LYS A 579 2.60 -26.73 7.17
N PRO A 580 2.32 -26.24 5.95
CA PRO A 580 3.30 -26.25 4.88
C PRO A 580 4.58 -25.50 5.27
N ASN A 581 5.70 -25.96 4.79
CA ASN A 581 7.03 -25.46 5.10
C ASN A 581 7.86 -25.20 3.83
N LEU A 582 9.09 -24.73 3.98
CA LEU A 582 10.02 -24.50 2.89
C LEU A 582 11.42 -24.97 3.29
N ALA A 583 12.10 -25.68 2.41
CA ALA A 583 13.54 -25.93 2.52
C ALA A 583 14.29 -25.00 1.53
N VAL A 584 15.31 -24.33 2.04
CA VAL A 584 16.26 -23.50 1.29
C VAL A 584 17.58 -24.26 1.22
N VAL A 585 17.94 -24.75 0.05
CA VAL A 585 19.07 -25.68 -0.14
C VAL A 585 20.10 -25.02 -1.07
N PRO A 586 21.29 -24.67 -0.59
CA PRO A 586 22.37 -24.19 -1.45
C PRO A 586 22.95 -25.38 -2.26
N LEU A 587 23.09 -25.18 -3.56
CA LEU A 587 23.59 -26.21 -4.47
C LEU A 587 25.11 -26.11 -4.74
N LEU A 588 25.73 -24.99 -4.39
CA LEU A 588 27.18 -24.77 -4.50
C LEU A 588 27.74 -24.55 -3.09
N THR A 589 28.13 -25.63 -2.43
CA THR A 589 28.46 -25.64 -1.00
C THR A 589 29.94 -25.38 -0.71
N GLU A 590 30.85 -25.53 -1.69
CA GLU A 590 32.27 -25.28 -1.50
C GLU A 590 32.53 -23.78 -1.22
N GLY A 591 33.23 -23.50 -0.11
CA GLY A 591 33.49 -22.12 0.33
C GLY A 591 32.26 -21.33 0.77
N LEU A 592 31.14 -22.03 1.01
CA LEU A 592 29.89 -21.43 1.49
C LEU A 592 29.83 -21.40 3.02
N GLU A 593 29.50 -20.25 3.60
CA GLU A 593 29.07 -20.17 4.99
C GLU A 593 27.53 -19.97 5.03
N THR A 594 26.87 -20.80 5.86
CA THR A 594 25.43 -20.71 6.06
C THR A 594 25.12 -20.36 7.51
N ARG A 595 24.31 -19.32 7.72
CA ARG A 595 23.75 -18.93 9.03
C ARG A 595 22.25 -18.85 8.94
N ALA A 596 21.55 -19.33 9.97
CA ALA A 596 20.12 -19.11 10.19
C ALA A 596 19.97 -18.24 11.46
N VAL A 597 19.46 -17.04 11.32
CA VAL A 597 19.42 -16.03 12.39
C VAL A 597 17.99 -15.60 12.64
N SER A 598 17.58 -15.59 13.92
CA SER A 598 16.24 -15.15 14.32
C SER A 598 16.33 -14.12 15.43
N ALA A 599 15.50 -13.08 15.33
CA ALA A 599 15.32 -12.03 16.35
C ALA A 599 16.62 -11.32 16.77
N GLN A 600 17.60 -11.19 15.87
CA GLN A 600 18.83 -10.46 16.13
C GLN A 600 18.60 -8.94 16.03
N THR A 601 19.14 -8.19 17.00
CA THR A 601 19.09 -6.72 17.00
C THR A 601 20.46 -6.07 16.89
N GLU A 602 21.53 -6.81 17.19
CA GLU A 602 22.93 -6.40 17.12
C GLU A 602 23.77 -7.52 16.48
N PRO A 603 24.82 -7.24 15.72
CA PRO A 603 25.28 -5.92 15.25
C PRO A 603 24.40 -5.31 14.15
N GLU A 604 23.46 -6.06 13.58
CA GLU A 604 22.48 -5.64 12.59
C GLU A 604 21.10 -6.22 12.90
N LEU A 605 20.03 -5.58 12.44
CA LEU A 605 18.69 -6.17 12.50
C LEU A 605 18.61 -7.31 11.52
N LEU A 606 18.26 -8.52 11.99
CA LEU A 606 18.13 -9.71 11.16
C LEU A 606 17.14 -10.71 11.78
N GLY A 607 16.35 -11.38 10.94
CA GLY A 607 15.37 -12.35 11.41
C GLY A 607 14.14 -11.73 12.07
N TRP A 608 13.66 -10.65 11.50
CA TRP A 608 12.47 -9.93 11.96
C TRP A 608 11.46 -9.72 10.84
N TYR A 609 10.19 -9.92 11.16
CA TYR A 609 9.05 -9.48 10.39
C TYR A 609 8.57 -8.15 10.96
N VAL A 610 8.73 -7.05 10.23
CA VAL A 610 8.30 -5.70 10.64
C VAL A 610 6.87 -5.48 10.17
N ARG A 611 5.97 -5.16 11.10
CA ARG A 611 4.54 -5.00 10.82
C ARG A 611 4.14 -3.53 10.82
N LYS A 612 3.16 -3.18 9.99
CA LYS A 612 2.63 -1.82 9.88
C LYS A 612 2.00 -1.31 11.21
N ASP A 613 1.57 -2.22 12.08
CA ASP A 613 1.03 -1.89 13.41
C ASP A 613 2.11 -1.62 14.48
N LYS A 614 3.36 -1.43 14.07
CA LYS A 614 4.56 -1.19 14.90
C LYS A 614 4.96 -2.38 15.78
N LYS A 615 4.44 -3.57 15.51
CA LYS A 615 4.85 -4.81 16.16
C LYS A 615 5.86 -5.52 15.29
N GLN A 616 6.94 -5.95 15.90
CA GLN A 616 7.92 -6.82 15.28
C GLN A 616 7.65 -8.25 15.76
N SER A 617 7.79 -9.20 14.86
CA SER A 617 7.69 -10.61 15.19
C SER A 617 8.98 -11.32 14.81
N PRO A 618 9.50 -12.24 15.65
CA PRO A 618 10.60 -13.09 15.26
C PRO A 618 10.28 -13.87 13.98
N ALA A 619 11.25 -13.89 13.08
CA ALA A 619 11.28 -14.67 11.86
C ALA A 619 12.68 -15.25 11.73
N THR A 620 12.98 -16.04 10.72
CA THR A 620 14.35 -16.51 10.48
C THR A 620 14.85 -15.94 9.15
N THR A 621 16.05 -15.35 9.16
CA THR A 621 16.79 -15.07 7.93
C THR A 621 17.90 -16.08 7.76
N VAL A 622 17.89 -16.78 6.63
CA VAL A 622 19.02 -17.60 6.16
C VAL A 622 19.96 -16.69 5.38
N VAL A 623 21.24 -16.75 5.70
CA VAL A 623 22.29 -16.00 5.03
C VAL A 623 23.29 -16.99 4.45
N HIS A 624 23.38 -17.07 3.13
CA HIS A 624 24.40 -17.81 2.42
C HIS A 624 25.51 -16.83 1.98
N THR A 625 26.69 -16.98 2.56
CA THR A 625 27.83 -16.12 2.30
C THR A 625 28.89 -16.88 1.51
N ARG A 626 29.36 -16.30 0.40
CA ARG A 626 30.43 -16.85 -0.43
C ARG A 626 31.29 -15.75 -1.00
N LYS A 627 32.60 -16.03 -1.15
CA LYS A 627 33.49 -15.17 -1.90
C LYS A 627 33.30 -15.39 -3.40
N VAL A 628 33.26 -14.31 -4.16
CA VAL A 628 33.09 -14.27 -5.60
C VAL A 628 34.13 -13.35 -6.21
N GLY A 629 34.89 -13.85 -7.20
CA GLY A 629 35.90 -13.05 -7.93
C GLY A 629 35.61 -13.09 -9.43
N GLY A 630 35.73 -11.95 -10.12
CA GLY A 630 35.39 -11.85 -11.53
C GLY A 630 33.91 -12.15 -11.79
N VAL A 631 33.59 -13.39 -12.13
CA VAL A 631 32.20 -13.91 -12.23
C VAL A 631 32.01 -15.00 -11.21
N GLY A 632 31.04 -14.82 -10.30
CA GLY A 632 30.68 -15.77 -9.26
C GLY A 632 29.21 -16.16 -9.30
N HIS A 633 28.92 -17.35 -8.77
CA HIS A 633 27.56 -17.90 -8.79
C HIS A 633 27.11 -18.34 -7.40
N LEU A 634 25.83 -18.12 -7.11
CA LEU A 634 25.08 -18.77 -6.05
C LEU A 634 23.92 -19.51 -6.70
N LEU A 635 23.71 -20.77 -6.33
CA LEU A 635 22.64 -21.60 -6.87
C LEU A 635 21.86 -22.17 -5.71
N THR A 636 20.56 -21.90 -5.65
CA THR A 636 19.69 -22.28 -4.54
C THR A 636 18.47 -23.02 -5.07
N LEU A 637 18.15 -24.16 -4.45
CA LEU A 637 16.91 -24.90 -4.65
C LEU A 637 15.96 -24.54 -3.49
N LEU A 638 14.76 -24.07 -3.81
CA LEU A 638 13.68 -23.85 -2.87
C LEU A 638 12.66 -24.98 -3.03
N VAL A 639 12.44 -25.76 -1.98
CA VAL A 639 11.54 -26.91 -1.99
C VAL A 639 10.34 -26.62 -1.10
N PRO A 640 9.15 -26.34 -1.66
CA PRO A 640 7.90 -26.38 -0.92
C PRO A 640 7.69 -27.76 -0.27
N LEU A 641 7.26 -27.76 0.98
CA LEU A 641 7.02 -28.96 1.79
C LEU A 641 5.57 -28.98 2.24
N GLU A 642 4.88 -30.09 2.06
CA GLU A 642 3.55 -30.30 2.63
C GLU A 642 3.61 -30.35 4.16
N ALA A 643 2.44 -30.22 4.78
CA ALA A 643 2.33 -30.29 6.24
C ALA A 643 2.78 -31.68 6.73
N GLY A 644 3.79 -31.69 7.60
CA GLY A 644 4.35 -32.90 8.14
C GLY A 644 5.54 -33.52 7.34
N GLU A 645 5.85 -32.95 6.17
CA GLU A 645 7.01 -33.37 5.39
C GLU A 645 8.29 -32.68 5.87
N GLY A 646 9.40 -33.41 5.79
CA GLY A 646 10.76 -32.92 6.03
C GLY A 646 11.48 -32.58 4.73
N ASN A 647 12.66 -31.97 4.84
CA ASN A 647 13.52 -31.71 3.68
C ASN A 647 13.87 -33.03 2.95
N PRO A 648 13.48 -33.18 1.67
CA PRO A 648 13.75 -34.41 0.92
C PRO A 648 15.19 -34.52 0.40
N VAL A 649 15.98 -33.45 0.42
CA VAL A 649 17.35 -33.45 -0.11
C VAL A 649 18.28 -34.19 0.82
N ARG A 650 19.01 -35.20 0.29
CA ARG A 650 19.97 -36.03 1.03
C ARG A 650 21.41 -35.70 0.70
N GLU A 651 21.68 -35.39 -0.56
CA GLU A 651 23.01 -35.07 -1.02
C GLU A 651 22.99 -33.98 -2.05
N VAL A 652 23.99 -33.09 -2.01
CA VAL A 652 24.24 -32.05 -2.99
C VAL A 652 25.70 -32.17 -3.41
N LYS A 653 25.96 -32.26 -4.71
CA LYS A 653 27.29 -32.33 -5.28
C LYS A 653 27.44 -31.31 -6.40
N ALA A 654 28.32 -30.34 -6.21
CA ALA A 654 28.69 -29.43 -7.29
C ALA A 654 29.38 -30.21 -8.43
N THR A 655 28.95 -29.96 -9.66
CA THR A 655 29.52 -30.60 -10.88
C THR A 655 30.23 -29.57 -11.77
N GLY A 656 30.18 -28.31 -11.39
CA GLY A 656 30.85 -27.20 -12.05
C GLY A 656 30.59 -25.89 -11.32
N PRO A 657 31.11 -24.77 -11.82
CA PRO A 657 31.01 -23.45 -11.14
C PRO A 657 29.57 -22.93 -10.99
N ALA A 658 28.63 -23.42 -11.80
CA ALA A 658 27.23 -23.05 -11.78
C ALA A 658 26.31 -24.29 -11.98
N SER A 659 26.78 -25.49 -11.61
CA SER A 659 26.01 -26.71 -11.80
C SER A 659 26.15 -27.67 -10.61
N ALA A 660 25.12 -28.46 -10.35
CA ALA A 660 25.09 -29.43 -9.27
C ALA A 660 24.14 -30.60 -9.58
N GLU A 661 24.45 -31.74 -8.95
CA GLU A 661 23.54 -32.88 -8.80
C GLU A 661 22.96 -32.90 -7.39
N VAL A 662 21.70 -33.28 -7.28
CA VAL A 662 20.97 -33.42 -6.01
C VAL A 662 20.34 -34.80 -5.94
N VAL A 663 20.50 -35.48 -4.80
CA VAL A 663 19.85 -36.78 -4.52
C VAL A 663 18.73 -36.55 -3.51
N LEU A 664 17.54 -37.00 -3.85
CA LEU A 664 16.36 -36.90 -2.98
C LEU A 664 16.18 -38.22 -2.17
N ALA A 665 15.43 -38.14 -1.08
CA ALA A 665 15.16 -39.23 -0.16
C ALA A 665 14.42 -40.41 -0.82
N ASP A 666 13.64 -40.14 -1.84
CA ASP A 666 12.89 -41.12 -2.64
C ASP A 666 13.75 -41.77 -3.76
N GLY A 667 15.03 -41.42 -3.85
CA GLY A 667 15.96 -41.92 -4.84
C GLY A 667 15.99 -41.18 -6.16
N ARG A 668 15.15 -40.16 -6.36
CA ARG A 668 15.25 -39.29 -7.53
C ARG A 668 16.57 -38.50 -7.52
N ARG A 669 17.09 -38.21 -8.70
CA ARG A 669 18.26 -37.37 -8.92
C ARG A 669 17.92 -36.21 -9.78
N LEU A 670 18.37 -35.02 -9.37
CA LEU A 670 18.16 -33.77 -10.11
C LEU A 670 19.53 -33.30 -10.60
N ALA A 671 19.60 -32.92 -11.87
CA ALA A 671 20.76 -32.20 -12.40
C ALA A 671 20.32 -30.76 -12.75
N VAL A 672 21.04 -29.80 -12.19
CA VAL A 672 20.77 -28.35 -12.34
C VAL A 672 22.03 -27.69 -12.88
N ALA A 673 21.91 -26.95 -13.95
CA ALA A 673 23.01 -26.17 -14.51
C ALA A 673 22.52 -24.77 -14.96
N ALA A 674 23.03 -23.74 -14.33
CA ALA A 674 22.85 -22.37 -14.82
C ALA A 674 23.91 -22.07 -15.87
N ASP A 675 23.51 -21.50 -17.01
CA ASP A 675 24.46 -21.09 -18.03
C ASP A 675 25.45 -20.07 -17.42
N PRO A 676 26.79 -20.22 -17.66
CA PRO A 676 27.76 -19.22 -17.21
C PRO A 676 27.49 -17.81 -17.77
N ASP A 677 26.97 -17.70 -18.99
CA ASP A 677 26.48 -16.44 -19.51
C ASP A 677 25.25 -15.97 -18.68
N PRO A 678 25.31 -14.80 -18.06
CA PRO A 678 24.16 -14.22 -17.34
C PRO A 678 22.88 -14.14 -18.17
N LYS A 679 23.00 -14.05 -19.49
CA LYS A 679 21.87 -14.07 -20.43
C LYS A 679 21.40 -15.49 -20.77
N GLY A 680 22.11 -16.53 -20.34
CA GLY A 680 21.73 -17.91 -20.55
C GLY A 680 20.55 -18.34 -19.68
N ARG A 681 20.17 -19.60 -19.81
CA ARG A 681 19.03 -20.23 -19.12
C ARG A 681 19.49 -21.12 -17.99
N ILE A 682 18.56 -21.65 -17.21
CA ILE A 682 18.79 -22.75 -16.26
C ILE A 682 18.35 -24.05 -16.96
N ARG A 683 19.22 -25.04 -17.05
CA ARG A 683 18.88 -26.40 -17.49
C ARG A 683 18.56 -27.23 -16.26
N PHE A 684 17.51 -28.02 -16.37
CA PHE A 684 17.08 -28.95 -15.33
C PHE A 684 16.73 -30.28 -15.97
N SER A 685 17.17 -31.37 -15.32
CA SER A 685 16.69 -32.70 -15.63
C SER A 685 16.54 -33.53 -14.36
N GLU A 686 15.54 -34.38 -14.35
CA GLU A 686 15.23 -35.32 -13.27
C GLU A 686 15.41 -36.72 -13.80
N THR A 687 16.03 -37.59 -12.97
CA THR A 687 16.06 -39.04 -13.16
C THR A 687 15.28 -39.66 -12.00
N LEU A 688 14.28 -40.46 -12.32
CA LEU A 688 13.46 -41.17 -11.34
C LEU A 688 14.29 -42.25 -10.60
N ALA A 689 13.81 -42.73 -9.46
CA ALA A 689 14.48 -43.74 -8.65
C ALA A 689 14.74 -45.06 -9.41
N ASN A 690 13.91 -45.36 -10.40
CA ASN A 690 14.08 -46.54 -11.29
C ASN A 690 15.03 -46.30 -12.48
N GLY A 691 15.70 -45.13 -12.52
CA GLY A 691 16.63 -44.74 -13.59
C GLY A 691 15.99 -44.18 -14.86
N GLN A 692 14.65 -44.11 -14.92
CA GLN A 692 13.97 -43.52 -16.05
C GLN A 692 14.03 -41.96 -16.06
N PRO A 693 14.03 -41.32 -17.23
CA PRO A 693 13.93 -39.87 -17.31
C PRO A 693 12.62 -39.35 -16.68
N GLY A 694 12.73 -38.32 -15.85
CA GLY A 694 11.63 -37.58 -15.28
C GLY A 694 11.42 -36.21 -15.98
N ARG A 695 11.09 -35.18 -15.21
CA ARG A 695 10.90 -33.82 -15.70
C ARG A 695 12.21 -33.24 -16.26
N ARG A 696 12.09 -32.43 -17.30
CA ARG A 696 13.23 -31.69 -17.87
C ARG A 696 12.79 -30.35 -18.46
N THR A 697 13.69 -29.40 -18.51
CA THR A 697 13.48 -28.17 -19.31
C THR A 697 13.71 -28.48 -20.79
N ALA A 698 12.73 -28.13 -21.63
CA ALA A 698 12.85 -28.14 -23.08
C ALA A 698 12.75 -26.70 -23.58
N TRP A 699 13.87 -26.14 -24.02
CA TRP A 699 13.92 -24.78 -24.53
C TRP A 699 13.66 -24.76 -26.05
N GLU A 700 12.63 -24.04 -26.52
CA GLU A 700 12.35 -23.90 -27.94
C GLU A 700 13.54 -23.27 -28.66
N GLY A 701 14.01 -23.87 -29.76
CA GLY A 701 15.08 -23.40 -30.61
C GLY A 701 16.51 -23.71 -30.18
N ALA A 702 16.72 -24.45 -29.11
CA ALA A 702 18.03 -25.01 -28.78
C ALA A 702 18.08 -26.47 -29.32
N GLY A 703 18.76 -26.66 -30.45
CA GLY A 703 19.19 -28.02 -30.78
C GLY A 703 19.95 -28.60 -29.59
N ASP A 704 19.55 -29.78 -29.10
CA ASP A 704 20.31 -30.54 -28.13
C ASP A 704 21.72 -30.74 -28.70
N PRO A 705 22.83 -30.50 -27.93
CA PRO A 705 24.17 -30.87 -28.36
C PRO A 705 24.37 -32.37 -28.30
#